data_68c1de316ed45366d75a37a0419abc2d
#
_entry.id   68c1de316ed45366d75a37a0419abc2d
#
_cell.length_a   1.000
_cell.length_b   1.000
_cell.length_c   1.000
_cell.angle_alpha   90.00
_cell.angle_beta   90.00
_cell.angle_gamma   90.00
#
_symmetry.space_group_name_H-M   'P 1'
#
loop_
_entity.id
_entity.type
_entity.pdbx_description
1 polymer ?
#
loop_
_entity_poly.entity_id
_entity_poly.type
_entity_poly.pdbx_seq_one_letter_code
_entity_poly.pdbx_strand_id
1 'polypeptide(L)'
;MRFTLDYDQYAALARQTAAEGCVLLKNEKEALPIRKGETVSVFGRIAFTYYKSGTGSGGMVNAPYVTNILDSLKECRDISVNEELEAVYQDWIRENPFDMGEGWAQEPWSQKEMPVSEALAQKAAASSDLAVVVLGRTAGEDMDNSAEPGSYLLTAEEEALIKTVCSAFKRTAVVLNVGNIIDMKWVDRYQPQAVLYVWQGGQEGGHAAADILTGAVNPCGKLSDTIAADISDYPSTDNFGDAVCNVYAEDIYVGYRYFETFAKEKVSYPFGFGLSYTDFSVEVLNTRTDGTKAELTVLVKNIGKTAGKEVVQVYVCPPQGKLGKPVRNLNSFYKTQLLTPGEGEEVNLVVSLEKSASYDDSGVTGEKSCWVLEAGAYGIYVGTDVRSAKKVCEVQLDELCVISRLEEALAPVQPYERLVPVETGKKGTDGEPVLEIGKQAAPLRSVDLAERIRTERPEAEACIGDQGWKLADVCDKKVTLEQFLSQLSDEDLACLVRGEGMCSPKATPGIASAFGGVTDSLKAFGIPVAGCSDGPSGIRMDCGTIAFSLPNGTLLACTFNPELVEQLYEMEGMELRKNQIDTLLGPGMNIHRNPLNGRNFEYFSEDPCVAGTMAAAQLKGMGKYGVTGTIKHFAGNNQEFKRHDANGVVSERALREIYLKGFEIAVKEGHAYSIMSTYGPINGIWTAGSYDLLTTILRKDWGYQGVVMTDWWAKMNEEGEEGSQSNTIPMVRAQNDVYMVVSDSASNSANDNTMEGLADGRLTRGQLVRNAKNICHFLMRSPVMNRFCDREFDVCEEINNPAKDAMAGNLIASQKVEKETKLDLTKLSTQKGVRAGYLLDVSKAGSYQMIFKMHSGENPFAQLPVSIFVNGVLQQTTTFNGTDNKIIERAVTISFTESGENQLTLFFGESGVRMDEILLVQE
;
A
#
# COMPACT_ATOMS: atom_id res chain seq x y z
N MET A 1 5.24 -25.07 -13.08
CA MET A 1 4.55 -24.22 -14.09
C MET A 1 5.56 -23.68 -15.09
N ARG A 2 5.22 -23.51 -16.38
CA ARG A 2 6.08 -22.81 -17.36
C ARG A 2 5.39 -21.52 -17.77
N PHE A 3 6.12 -20.40 -17.73
CA PHE A 3 5.62 -19.09 -18.10
C PHE A 3 6.75 -18.19 -18.63
N THR A 4 6.38 -17.16 -19.37
CA THR A 4 7.32 -16.18 -19.95
C THR A 4 7.07 -14.82 -19.31
N LEU A 5 8.09 -14.22 -18.71
CA LEU A 5 8.09 -12.86 -18.18
C LEU A 5 8.80 -11.95 -19.18
N ASP A 6 8.02 -11.19 -19.93
CA ASP A 6 8.52 -10.20 -20.88
C ASP A 6 8.53 -8.82 -20.24
N TYR A 7 9.73 -8.29 -19.97
CA TYR A 7 9.90 -7.00 -19.29
C TYR A 7 9.51 -5.81 -20.15
N ASP A 8 9.55 -5.90 -21.48
CA ASP A 8 9.04 -4.84 -22.36
C ASP A 8 7.51 -4.75 -22.28
N GLN A 9 6.83 -5.90 -22.25
CA GLN A 9 5.38 -5.93 -22.04
C GLN A 9 5.01 -5.41 -20.64
N TYR A 10 5.78 -5.78 -19.62
CA TYR A 10 5.58 -5.31 -18.26
C TYR A 10 5.73 -3.78 -18.17
N ALA A 11 6.80 -3.23 -18.77
CA ALA A 11 7.03 -1.79 -18.83
C ALA A 11 5.90 -1.05 -19.58
N ALA A 12 5.47 -1.58 -20.73
CA ALA A 12 4.38 -1.01 -21.50
C ALA A 12 3.07 -0.95 -20.70
N LEU A 13 2.75 -2.03 -19.98
CA LEU A 13 1.54 -2.12 -19.16
C LEU A 13 1.61 -1.20 -17.94
N ALA A 14 2.77 -1.12 -17.27
CA ALA A 14 2.99 -0.20 -16.16
C ALA A 14 2.89 1.28 -16.60
N ARG A 15 3.49 1.63 -17.76
CA ARG A 15 3.39 2.96 -18.39
C ARG A 15 1.95 3.32 -18.71
N GLN A 16 1.19 2.40 -19.32
CA GLN A 16 -0.24 2.61 -19.59
C GLN A 16 -1.02 2.84 -18.30
N THR A 17 -0.80 2.01 -17.29
CA THR A 17 -1.50 2.11 -16.00
C THR A 17 -1.17 3.43 -15.30
N ALA A 18 0.10 3.85 -15.30
CA ALA A 18 0.50 5.13 -14.74
C ALA A 18 -0.13 6.31 -15.50
N ALA A 19 -0.19 6.26 -16.83
CA ALA A 19 -0.85 7.29 -17.65
C ALA A 19 -2.37 7.36 -17.37
N GLU A 20 -3.06 6.21 -17.28
CA GLU A 20 -4.50 6.18 -16.97
C GLU A 20 -4.84 6.65 -15.55
N GLY A 21 -3.87 6.66 -14.62
CA GLY A 21 -4.04 7.19 -13.26
C GLY A 21 -3.66 8.66 -13.11
N CYS A 22 -3.03 9.30 -14.11
CA CYS A 22 -2.77 10.73 -14.09
C CYS A 22 -4.08 11.53 -14.14
N VAL A 23 -4.23 12.53 -13.26
CA VAL A 23 -5.44 13.32 -13.13
C VAL A 23 -5.21 14.77 -13.57
N LEU A 24 -5.87 15.19 -14.65
CA LEU A 24 -5.86 16.58 -15.12
C LEU A 24 -6.89 17.41 -14.33
N LEU A 25 -6.40 18.34 -13.49
CA LEU A 25 -7.25 19.15 -12.62
C LEU A 25 -7.69 20.46 -13.26
N LYS A 26 -6.85 21.02 -14.13
CA LYS A 26 -7.09 22.30 -14.80
C LYS A 26 -6.50 22.27 -16.20
N ASN A 27 -7.20 22.78 -17.21
CA ASN A 27 -6.70 22.94 -18.58
C ASN A 27 -7.39 24.08 -19.31
N GLU A 28 -7.00 25.30 -19.00
CA GLU A 28 -7.60 26.50 -19.61
C GLU A 28 -6.99 26.79 -20.98
N LYS A 29 -7.87 27.17 -21.92
CA LYS A 29 -7.50 27.57 -23.28
C LYS A 29 -6.68 26.50 -24.02
N GLU A 30 -6.96 25.23 -23.75
CA GLU A 30 -6.22 24.10 -24.32
C GLU A 30 -4.68 24.27 -24.12
N ALA A 31 -4.27 24.57 -22.85
CA ALA A 31 -2.86 24.73 -22.51
C ALA A 31 -2.08 23.45 -22.73
N LEU A 32 -2.72 22.29 -22.46
CA LEU A 32 -2.26 20.96 -22.81
C LEU A 32 -3.26 20.33 -23.81
N PRO A 33 -2.83 19.38 -24.65
CA PRO A 33 -1.47 18.84 -24.76
C PRO A 33 -0.48 19.83 -25.40
N ILE A 34 0.82 19.55 -25.24
CA ILE A 34 1.92 20.20 -25.94
C ILE A 34 1.74 19.92 -27.45
N ARG A 35 1.81 20.95 -28.26
CA ARG A 35 1.54 20.83 -29.69
C ARG A 35 2.81 20.44 -30.46
N LYS A 36 2.60 19.77 -31.57
CA LYS A 36 3.70 19.40 -32.48
C LYS A 36 4.49 20.63 -32.95
N GLY A 37 5.82 20.55 -32.82
CA GLY A 37 6.76 21.62 -33.18
C GLY A 37 6.98 22.69 -32.10
N GLU A 38 6.30 22.60 -30.95
CA GLU A 38 6.51 23.53 -29.82
C GLU A 38 7.81 23.22 -29.07
N THR A 39 8.41 24.26 -28.54
CA THR A 39 9.55 24.20 -27.61
C THR A 39 9.05 24.38 -26.18
N VAL A 40 9.49 23.52 -25.26
CA VAL A 40 9.10 23.48 -23.87
C VAL A 40 10.26 23.86 -22.96
N SER A 41 10.05 24.79 -22.04
CA SER A 41 10.96 25.04 -20.92
C SER A 41 10.49 24.25 -19.69
N VAL A 42 11.35 23.34 -19.21
CA VAL A 42 11.05 22.50 -18.04
C VAL A 42 11.74 23.07 -16.81
N PHE A 43 10.97 23.36 -15.78
CA PHE A 43 11.40 23.91 -14.49
C PHE A 43 11.12 22.91 -13.37
N GLY A 44 11.87 23.04 -12.27
CA GLY A 44 11.74 22.20 -11.09
C GLY A 44 12.73 21.04 -11.09
N ARG A 45 13.48 20.90 -9.99
CA ARG A 45 14.51 19.85 -9.88
C ARG A 45 13.94 18.43 -10.01
N ILE A 46 12.67 18.23 -9.65
CA ILE A 46 12.02 16.92 -9.69
C ILE A 46 11.73 16.45 -11.12
N ALA A 47 11.77 17.34 -12.10
CA ALA A 47 11.77 16.95 -13.51
C ALA A 47 12.99 16.08 -13.89
N PHE A 48 14.10 16.25 -13.18
CA PHE A 48 15.39 15.53 -13.38
C PHE A 48 15.50 14.27 -12.51
N THR A 49 14.84 14.26 -11.35
CA THR A 49 14.90 13.14 -10.38
C THR A 49 13.48 12.81 -9.93
N TYR A 50 12.86 11.87 -10.64
CA TYR A 50 11.47 11.49 -10.44
C TYR A 50 11.27 10.68 -9.17
N TYR A 51 10.28 11.03 -8.37
CA TYR A 51 9.81 10.20 -7.26
C TYR A 51 8.98 9.03 -7.80
N LYS A 52 9.61 7.85 -7.94
CA LYS A 52 8.93 6.64 -8.44
C LYS A 52 7.92 6.08 -7.47
N SER A 53 8.18 6.24 -6.16
CA SER A 53 7.36 5.75 -5.05
C SER A 53 7.73 6.48 -3.77
N GLY A 54 6.97 6.25 -2.68
CA GLY A 54 7.35 6.68 -1.33
C GLY A 54 8.47 5.83 -0.73
N THR A 55 8.83 6.14 0.51
CA THR A 55 9.86 5.46 1.30
C THR A 55 9.24 4.40 2.22
N GLY A 56 10.07 3.56 2.85
CA GLY A 56 9.61 2.49 3.73
C GLY A 56 9.26 1.19 3.01
N SER A 57 8.57 0.29 3.69
CA SER A 57 8.22 -1.04 3.20
C SER A 57 7.34 -1.00 1.94
N GLY A 58 6.56 0.08 1.78
CA GLY A 58 5.63 0.26 0.67
C GLY A 58 6.27 0.66 -0.67
N GLY A 59 7.54 1.14 -0.69
CA GLY A 59 8.03 1.79 -1.89
C GLY A 59 9.49 1.58 -2.29
N MET A 60 10.31 0.93 -1.47
CA MET A 60 11.76 0.83 -1.65
C MET A 60 12.20 -0.34 -2.55
N VAL A 61 11.64 -0.42 -3.76
CA VAL A 61 11.99 -1.44 -4.76
C VAL A 61 13.35 -1.13 -5.39
N ASN A 62 14.21 -2.14 -5.54
CA ASN A 62 15.46 -2.05 -6.28
C ASN A 62 15.19 -2.11 -7.78
N ALA A 63 14.72 -1.00 -8.37
CA ALA A 63 14.39 -0.94 -9.78
C ALA A 63 15.66 -0.88 -10.66
N PRO A 64 15.63 -1.50 -11.86
CA PRO A 64 16.77 -1.47 -12.79
C PRO A 64 17.02 -0.07 -13.37
N TYR A 65 15.99 0.74 -13.48
CA TYR A 65 16.00 2.14 -13.93
C TYR A 65 14.77 2.87 -13.43
N VAL A 66 14.82 4.19 -13.49
CA VAL A 66 13.64 5.06 -13.25
C VAL A 66 13.64 6.14 -14.32
N THR A 67 12.53 6.26 -15.06
CA THR A 67 12.35 7.33 -16.04
C THR A 67 12.02 8.65 -15.35
N ASN A 68 12.51 9.77 -15.88
CA ASN A 68 12.15 11.10 -15.41
C ASN A 68 11.41 11.90 -16.48
N ILE A 69 10.73 12.97 -16.07
CA ILE A 69 9.86 13.75 -16.98
C ILE A 69 10.65 14.47 -18.06
N LEU A 70 11.80 15.03 -17.71
CA LEU A 70 12.62 15.79 -18.65
C LEU A 70 13.15 14.92 -19.80
N ASP A 71 13.80 13.79 -19.45
CA ASP A 71 14.36 12.90 -20.46
C ASP A 71 13.28 12.25 -21.31
N SER A 72 12.14 11.91 -20.69
CA SER A 72 10.97 11.37 -21.40
C SER A 72 10.39 12.36 -22.41
N LEU A 73 10.37 13.67 -22.08
CA LEU A 73 9.96 14.71 -23.05
C LEU A 73 10.98 14.88 -24.19
N LYS A 74 12.29 14.72 -23.92
CA LYS A 74 13.34 14.76 -24.95
C LYS A 74 13.27 13.60 -25.94
N GLU A 75 12.75 12.46 -25.51
CA GLU A 75 12.52 11.30 -26.40
C GLU A 75 11.37 11.54 -27.38
N CYS A 76 10.47 12.49 -27.10
CA CYS A 76 9.35 12.84 -27.96
C CYS A 76 9.81 13.62 -29.20
N ARG A 77 9.79 12.99 -30.36
CA ARG A 77 10.30 13.56 -31.64
C ARG A 77 9.53 14.78 -32.16
N ASP A 78 8.32 14.97 -31.68
CA ASP A 78 7.41 16.01 -32.18
C ASP A 78 7.52 17.34 -31.44
N ILE A 79 8.32 17.42 -30.37
CA ILE A 79 8.56 18.62 -29.57
C ILE A 79 10.07 18.86 -29.37
N SER A 80 10.42 20.04 -28.85
CA SER A 80 11.79 20.36 -28.42
C SER A 80 11.79 20.79 -26.96
N VAL A 81 12.89 20.51 -26.26
CA VAL A 81 13.14 20.97 -24.88
C VAL A 81 14.19 22.09 -24.92
N ASN A 82 14.02 23.08 -24.05
CA ASN A 82 14.98 24.20 -23.91
C ASN A 82 16.29 23.73 -23.24
N GLU A 83 17.30 23.43 -24.05
CA GLU A 83 18.59 22.89 -23.59
C GLU A 83 19.41 23.92 -22.75
N GLU A 84 19.22 25.23 -22.99
CA GLU A 84 19.92 26.25 -22.20
C GLU A 84 19.43 26.25 -20.74
N LEU A 85 18.11 26.13 -20.54
CA LEU A 85 17.54 26.03 -19.20
C LEU A 85 17.92 24.71 -18.52
N GLU A 86 17.90 23.61 -19.28
CA GLU A 86 18.35 22.31 -18.81
C GLU A 86 19.79 22.38 -18.26
N ALA A 87 20.71 22.97 -19.00
CA ALA A 87 22.12 23.13 -18.58
C ALA A 87 22.24 23.91 -17.27
N VAL A 88 21.42 24.97 -17.07
CA VAL A 88 21.41 25.75 -15.83
C VAL A 88 20.99 24.89 -14.65
N TYR A 89 19.94 24.06 -14.82
CA TYR A 89 19.49 23.13 -13.78
C TYR A 89 20.53 22.05 -13.49
N GLN A 90 21.12 21.45 -14.50
CA GLN A 90 22.16 20.41 -14.35
C GLN A 90 23.36 20.91 -13.57
N ASP A 91 23.84 22.16 -13.86
CA ASP A 91 24.94 22.78 -13.12
C ASP A 91 24.58 23.01 -11.66
N TRP A 92 23.34 23.51 -11.40
CA TRP A 92 22.87 23.74 -10.04
C TRP A 92 22.67 22.44 -9.25
N ILE A 93 22.08 21.40 -9.87
CA ILE A 93 21.87 20.08 -9.24
C ILE A 93 23.20 19.43 -8.85
N ARG A 94 24.25 19.61 -9.65
CA ARG A 94 25.60 19.10 -9.35
C ARG A 94 26.13 19.68 -8.05
N GLU A 95 25.85 20.96 -7.78
CA GLU A 95 26.26 21.66 -6.56
C GLU A 95 25.27 21.39 -5.38
N ASN A 96 24.04 20.99 -5.68
CA ASN A 96 23.00 20.70 -4.73
C ASN A 96 22.43 19.29 -4.97
N PRO A 97 23.17 18.23 -4.60
CA PRO A 97 22.76 16.85 -4.86
C PRO A 97 21.41 16.53 -4.18
N PHE A 98 20.75 15.49 -4.66
CA PHE A 98 19.53 14.99 -4.05
C PHE A 98 19.83 14.47 -2.64
N ASP A 99 19.00 14.89 -1.67
CA ASP A 99 19.10 14.43 -0.29
C ASP A 99 18.28 13.13 -0.12
N MET A 100 18.99 12.02 0.09
CA MET A 100 18.39 10.70 0.30
C MET A 100 18.01 10.46 1.75
N GLY A 101 18.30 11.40 2.66
CA GLY A 101 18.19 11.20 4.10
C GLY A 101 19.20 10.21 4.66
N GLU A 102 19.24 10.08 5.98
CA GLU A 102 20.05 9.08 6.68
C GLU A 102 19.10 8.17 7.50
N GLY A 103 19.14 6.85 7.24
CA GLY A 103 18.35 5.86 7.95
C GLY A 103 17.05 5.45 7.24
N TRP A 104 16.24 4.67 7.98
CA TRP A 104 15.01 4.12 7.47
C TRP A 104 13.97 5.21 7.22
N ALA A 105 13.48 5.31 5.97
CA ALA A 105 12.39 6.21 5.57
C ALA A 105 12.60 7.69 5.97
N GLN A 106 13.85 8.16 6.07
CA GLN A 106 14.21 9.52 6.52
C GLN A 106 14.49 10.51 5.37
N GLU A 107 14.10 10.18 4.15
CA GLU A 107 14.16 11.12 3.03
C GLU A 107 13.25 12.34 3.31
N PRO A 108 13.76 13.59 3.11
CA PRO A 108 12.93 14.77 3.37
C PRO A 108 11.75 14.85 2.44
N TRP A 109 10.59 15.34 2.94
CA TRP A 109 9.34 15.45 2.17
C TRP A 109 9.47 16.15 0.84
N SER A 110 10.30 17.20 0.77
CA SER A 110 10.65 17.90 -0.44
C SER A 110 12.15 18.12 -0.52
N GLN A 111 12.65 18.28 -1.73
CA GLN A 111 14.06 18.62 -2.00
C GLN A 111 14.22 20.13 -2.12
N LYS A 112 15.44 20.64 -1.84
CA LYS A 112 15.78 22.03 -2.07
C LYS A 112 15.55 22.39 -3.55
N GLU A 113 14.78 23.45 -3.84
CA GLU A 113 14.47 23.90 -5.19
C GLU A 113 15.47 24.99 -5.64
N MET A 114 15.70 25.07 -6.96
CA MET A 114 16.57 26.08 -7.56
C MET A 114 15.88 27.45 -7.60
N PRO A 115 16.50 28.52 -7.06
CA PRO A 115 15.96 29.88 -7.23
C PRO A 115 15.98 30.30 -8.69
N VAL A 116 14.81 30.61 -9.26
CA VAL A 116 14.67 31.10 -10.64
C VAL A 116 14.47 32.61 -10.66
N SER A 117 15.43 33.35 -11.27
CA SER A 117 15.30 34.79 -11.42
C SER A 117 14.32 35.17 -12.51
N GLU A 118 13.70 36.36 -12.42
CA GLU A 118 12.84 36.92 -13.48
C GLU A 118 13.55 36.98 -14.83
N ALA A 119 14.84 37.33 -14.85
CA ALA A 119 15.64 37.38 -16.07
C ALA A 119 15.80 36.02 -16.73
N LEU A 120 16.02 34.94 -15.93
CA LEU A 120 16.10 33.57 -16.44
C LEU A 120 14.74 33.11 -17.00
N ALA A 121 13.65 33.36 -16.27
CA ALA A 121 12.30 33.00 -16.71
C ALA A 121 11.89 33.73 -18.00
N GLN A 122 12.20 35.05 -18.13
CA GLN A 122 11.96 35.82 -19.34
C GLN A 122 12.80 35.33 -20.53
N LYS A 123 14.09 35.00 -20.30
CA LYS A 123 14.94 34.40 -21.33
C LYS A 123 14.37 33.07 -21.83
N ALA A 124 13.93 32.19 -20.92
CA ALA A 124 13.29 30.93 -21.26
C ALA A 124 11.98 31.14 -22.03
N ALA A 125 11.14 32.10 -21.61
CA ALA A 125 9.87 32.44 -22.28
C ALA A 125 10.07 33.04 -23.69
N ALA A 126 11.22 33.67 -23.97
CA ALA A 126 11.53 34.20 -25.29
C ALA A 126 11.91 33.08 -26.30
N SER A 127 12.28 31.90 -25.83
CA SER A 127 12.73 30.75 -26.63
C SER A 127 11.80 29.53 -26.55
N SER A 128 10.66 29.64 -25.85
CA SER A 128 9.75 28.50 -25.65
C SER A 128 8.29 28.92 -25.69
N ASP A 129 7.44 27.98 -26.11
CA ASP A 129 6.00 28.16 -26.28
C ASP A 129 5.20 27.89 -25.00
N LEU A 130 5.75 27.01 -24.13
CA LEU A 130 5.13 26.54 -22.90
C LEU A 130 6.18 26.34 -21.79
N ALA A 131 5.82 26.66 -20.56
CA ALA A 131 6.55 26.22 -19.37
C ALA A 131 5.86 25.00 -18.73
N VAL A 132 6.65 23.99 -18.39
CA VAL A 132 6.27 22.88 -17.53
C VAL A 132 7.01 23.03 -16.20
N VAL A 133 6.31 23.19 -15.08
CA VAL A 133 6.89 23.28 -13.74
C VAL A 133 6.57 22.00 -12.99
N VAL A 134 7.61 21.25 -12.57
CA VAL A 134 7.44 19.99 -11.86
C VAL A 134 7.74 20.19 -10.38
N LEU A 135 6.74 19.92 -9.54
CA LEU A 135 6.87 19.88 -8.09
C LEU A 135 6.82 18.45 -7.59
N GLY A 136 7.56 18.15 -6.52
CA GLY A 136 7.58 16.80 -5.98
C GLY A 136 7.53 16.75 -4.47
N ARG A 137 6.93 15.66 -3.98
CA ARG A 137 6.94 15.25 -2.58
C ARG A 137 7.18 13.75 -2.53
N THR A 138 8.07 13.32 -1.63
CA THR A 138 8.07 11.92 -1.22
C THR A 138 6.86 11.63 -0.35
N ALA A 139 6.72 10.41 0.09
CA ALA A 139 5.77 9.96 1.09
C ALA A 139 6.42 8.78 1.82
N GLY A 140 5.92 8.38 2.97
CA GLY A 140 6.64 7.30 3.63
C GLY A 140 6.06 6.80 4.93
N GLU A 141 6.71 5.75 5.38
CA GLU A 141 6.46 5.02 6.62
C GLU A 141 7.17 5.70 7.79
N ASP A 142 6.65 5.53 9.00
CA ASP A 142 7.12 6.09 10.28
C ASP A 142 7.04 7.63 10.41
N MET A 143 6.58 8.32 9.38
CA MET A 143 6.41 9.77 9.40
C MET A 143 5.08 10.19 8.77
N ASP A 144 4.34 11.08 9.43
CA ASP A 144 3.20 11.76 8.84
C ASP A 144 3.64 13.06 8.17
N ASN A 145 2.90 13.48 7.13
CA ASN A 145 2.98 14.83 6.61
C ASN A 145 2.54 15.84 7.68
N SER A 146 2.96 17.08 7.51
CA SER A 146 2.57 18.21 8.37
C SER A 146 1.99 19.35 7.54
N ALA A 147 1.15 20.17 8.14
CA ALA A 147 0.60 21.38 7.52
C ALA A 147 1.67 22.49 7.43
N GLU A 148 2.90 22.14 7.05
CA GLU A 148 4.07 23.00 7.01
C GLU A 148 4.64 23.10 5.58
N PRO A 149 5.45 24.17 5.29
CA PRO A 149 6.14 24.31 4.02
C PRO A 149 7.08 23.14 3.72
N GLY A 150 6.98 22.62 2.48
CA GLY A 150 7.79 21.49 2.01
C GLY A 150 7.18 20.12 2.29
N SER A 151 6.13 20.06 3.10
CA SER A 151 5.29 18.87 3.28
C SER A 151 3.94 19.11 2.58
N TYR A 152 2.87 19.42 3.30
CA TYR A 152 1.55 19.72 2.71
C TYR A 152 1.53 21.06 1.97
N LEU A 153 2.20 22.09 2.50
CA LEU A 153 2.30 23.42 1.87
C LEU A 153 3.52 23.50 0.94
N LEU A 154 3.46 24.42 -0.03
CA LEU A 154 4.62 24.75 -0.85
C LEU A 154 5.70 25.44 -0.03
N THR A 155 6.99 25.21 -0.37
CA THR A 155 8.10 26.02 0.17
C THR A 155 8.06 27.44 -0.41
N ALA A 156 8.80 28.38 0.22
CA ALA A 156 8.93 29.74 -0.30
C ALA A 156 9.57 29.77 -1.69
N GLU A 157 10.52 28.85 -1.95
CA GLU A 157 11.22 28.73 -3.23
C GLU A 157 10.27 28.18 -4.32
N GLU A 158 9.44 27.21 -4.01
CA GLU A 158 8.43 26.67 -4.93
C GLU A 158 7.34 27.71 -5.26
N GLU A 159 6.85 28.45 -4.27
CA GLU A 159 5.93 29.57 -4.50
C GLU A 159 6.55 30.64 -5.39
N ALA A 160 7.81 31.02 -5.12
CA ALA A 160 8.54 31.97 -5.94
C ALA A 160 8.75 31.46 -7.36
N LEU A 161 9.08 30.17 -7.54
CA LEU A 161 9.22 29.53 -8.84
C LEU A 161 7.93 29.63 -9.66
N ILE A 162 6.80 29.15 -9.11
CA ILE A 162 5.50 29.19 -9.81
C ILE A 162 5.12 30.64 -10.17
N LYS A 163 5.23 31.56 -9.21
CA LYS A 163 4.94 32.98 -9.41
C LYS A 163 5.77 33.56 -10.56
N THR A 164 7.06 33.33 -10.55
CA THR A 164 8.01 33.89 -11.53
C THR A 164 7.71 33.32 -12.92
N VAL A 165 7.53 32.02 -13.04
CA VAL A 165 7.27 31.33 -14.31
C VAL A 165 5.88 31.73 -14.86
N CYS A 166 4.82 31.70 -14.05
CA CYS A 166 3.49 32.11 -14.48
C CYS A 166 3.41 33.60 -14.93
N SER A 167 4.31 34.45 -14.36
CA SER A 167 4.39 35.86 -14.78
C SER A 167 5.13 36.06 -16.10
N ALA A 168 6.07 35.17 -16.43
CA ALA A 168 6.91 35.27 -17.65
C ALA A 168 6.25 34.58 -18.85
N PHE A 169 5.56 33.43 -18.63
CA PHE A 169 4.98 32.62 -19.71
C PHE A 169 3.47 32.88 -19.89
N LYS A 170 3.03 32.81 -21.14
CA LYS A 170 1.59 32.85 -21.46
C LYS A 170 0.86 31.55 -21.21
N ARG A 171 1.62 30.45 -21.25
CA ARG A 171 1.13 29.08 -21.00
C ARG A 171 2.08 28.41 -20.02
N THR A 172 1.53 27.99 -18.89
CA THR A 172 2.27 27.27 -17.85
C THR A 172 1.43 26.08 -17.40
N ALA A 173 2.03 24.91 -17.44
CA ALA A 173 1.49 23.68 -16.85
C ALA A 173 2.28 23.33 -15.60
N VAL A 174 1.61 23.08 -14.49
CA VAL A 174 2.23 22.57 -13.26
C VAL A 174 1.94 21.09 -13.14
N VAL A 175 2.98 20.30 -12.94
CA VAL A 175 2.94 18.84 -12.80
C VAL A 175 3.31 18.48 -11.36
N LEU A 176 2.48 17.66 -10.73
CA LEU A 176 2.62 17.25 -9.34
C LEU A 176 3.03 15.78 -9.27
N ASN A 177 4.33 15.53 -9.04
CA ASN A 177 4.88 14.20 -8.75
C ASN A 177 4.95 14.01 -7.23
N VAL A 178 3.81 13.72 -6.63
CA VAL A 178 3.62 13.69 -5.19
C VAL A 178 2.86 12.43 -4.77
N GLY A 179 3.20 11.88 -3.60
CA GLY A 179 2.58 10.67 -3.09
C GLY A 179 1.21 10.87 -2.45
N ASN A 180 0.97 12.07 -1.89
CA ASN A 180 -0.24 12.42 -1.16
C ASN A 180 -0.90 13.69 -1.76
N ILE A 181 -2.10 14.04 -1.29
CA ILE A 181 -2.69 15.35 -1.58
C ILE A 181 -1.87 16.45 -0.89
N ILE A 182 -1.67 17.57 -1.60
CA ILE A 182 -1.05 18.80 -1.06
C ILE A 182 -2.01 19.99 -1.17
N ASP A 183 -1.69 21.10 -0.48
CA ASP A 183 -2.45 22.35 -0.59
C ASP A 183 -2.51 22.83 -2.04
N MET A 184 -3.71 23.27 -2.49
CA MET A 184 -3.95 23.72 -3.86
C MET A 184 -4.29 25.21 -3.98
N LYS A 185 -4.22 25.99 -2.88
CA LYS A 185 -4.54 27.45 -2.89
C LYS A 185 -3.67 28.27 -3.83
N TRP A 186 -2.47 27.79 -4.11
CA TRP A 186 -1.55 28.42 -5.06
C TRP A 186 -2.09 28.44 -6.51
N VAL A 187 -2.99 27.51 -6.88
CA VAL A 187 -3.61 27.47 -8.22
C VAL A 187 -4.42 28.74 -8.46
N ASP A 188 -5.23 29.15 -7.49
CA ASP A 188 -6.00 30.40 -7.60
C ASP A 188 -5.14 31.65 -7.45
N ARG A 189 -4.05 31.57 -6.68
CA ARG A 189 -3.14 32.69 -6.45
C ARG A 189 -2.29 33.02 -7.67
N TYR A 190 -1.74 31.99 -8.35
CA TYR A 190 -0.77 32.18 -9.45
C TYR A 190 -1.34 31.86 -10.84
N GLN A 191 -2.52 31.28 -10.93
CA GLN A 191 -3.30 31.03 -12.14
C GLN A 191 -2.51 30.33 -13.27
N PRO A 192 -1.81 29.16 -13.01
CA PRO A 192 -1.30 28.33 -14.08
C PRO A 192 -2.45 27.91 -15.01
N GLN A 193 -2.19 27.76 -16.31
CA GLN A 193 -3.24 27.38 -17.27
C GLN A 193 -3.57 25.90 -17.23
N ALA A 194 -2.64 25.04 -16.79
CA ALA A 194 -2.90 23.62 -16.58
C ALA A 194 -2.29 23.14 -15.27
N VAL A 195 -2.94 22.16 -14.64
CA VAL A 195 -2.44 21.45 -13.44
C VAL A 195 -2.69 19.96 -13.63
N LEU A 196 -1.65 19.16 -13.53
CA LEU A 196 -1.66 17.73 -13.75
C LEU A 196 -1.05 17.00 -12.53
N TYR A 197 -1.83 16.14 -11.89
CA TYR A 197 -1.35 15.20 -10.88
C TYR A 197 -0.84 13.92 -11.57
N VAL A 198 0.45 13.60 -11.42
CA VAL A 198 1.04 12.37 -11.97
C VAL A 198 1.38 11.36 -10.88
N TRP A 199 1.13 11.70 -9.62
CA TRP A 199 1.38 10.86 -8.45
C TRP A 199 2.80 10.31 -8.43
N GLN A 200 2.97 9.03 -8.06
CA GLN A 200 4.23 8.27 -8.10
C GLN A 200 4.02 7.02 -8.96
N GLY A 201 4.48 7.07 -10.18
CA GLY A 201 4.12 6.13 -11.25
C GLY A 201 5.05 4.93 -11.42
N GLY A 202 5.86 4.58 -10.41
CA GLY A 202 6.84 3.51 -10.55
C GLY A 202 7.99 3.88 -11.48
N GLN A 203 8.70 2.87 -11.98
CA GLN A 203 9.87 3.11 -12.86
C GLN A 203 9.50 3.71 -14.23
N GLU A 204 8.26 3.57 -14.71
CA GLU A 204 7.77 4.11 -15.98
C GLU A 204 7.02 5.44 -15.83
N GLY A 205 6.96 6.02 -14.63
CA GLY A 205 6.18 7.22 -14.32
C GLY A 205 6.57 8.46 -15.12
N GLY A 206 7.86 8.64 -15.45
CA GLY A 206 8.33 9.74 -16.31
C GLY A 206 7.79 9.65 -17.73
N HIS A 207 7.84 8.46 -18.35
CA HIS A 207 7.24 8.20 -19.66
C HIS A 207 5.74 8.42 -19.68
N ALA A 208 5.02 7.91 -18.65
CA ALA A 208 3.58 8.09 -18.53
C ALA A 208 3.18 9.57 -18.43
N ALA A 209 3.91 10.36 -17.65
CA ALA A 209 3.70 11.80 -17.54
C ALA A 209 3.93 12.53 -18.88
N ALA A 210 4.99 12.16 -19.62
CA ALA A 210 5.28 12.71 -20.94
C ALA A 210 4.18 12.35 -21.97
N ASP A 211 3.63 11.13 -21.91
CA ASP A 211 2.52 10.71 -22.78
C ASP A 211 1.28 11.58 -22.58
N ILE A 212 0.94 11.88 -21.33
CA ILE A 212 -0.18 12.80 -21.03
C ILE A 212 0.16 14.22 -21.51
N LEU A 213 1.34 14.75 -21.16
CA LEU A 213 1.73 16.12 -21.52
C LEU A 213 1.73 16.36 -23.04
N THR A 214 2.13 15.37 -23.83
CA THR A 214 2.19 15.46 -25.30
C THR A 214 0.89 15.04 -25.99
N GLY A 215 -0.07 14.47 -25.26
CA GLY A 215 -1.31 13.98 -25.82
C GLY A 215 -1.18 12.66 -26.57
N ALA A 216 -0.05 11.95 -26.43
CA ALA A 216 0.09 10.55 -26.89
C ALA A 216 -0.95 9.66 -26.19
N VAL A 217 -1.24 9.95 -24.93
CA VAL A 217 -2.35 9.40 -24.16
C VAL A 217 -3.25 10.54 -23.70
N ASN A 218 -4.57 10.39 -23.88
CA ASN A 218 -5.55 11.34 -23.36
C ASN A 218 -5.76 11.09 -21.85
N PRO A 219 -5.66 12.12 -20.97
CA PRO A 219 -5.91 11.96 -19.54
C PRO A 219 -7.34 11.46 -19.30
N CYS A 220 -7.45 10.46 -18.44
CA CYS A 220 -8.71 9.82 -18.08
C CYS A 220 -8.76 9.35 -16.62
N GLY A 221 -7.75 9.74 -15.83
CA GLY A 221 -7.71 9.48 -14.41
C GLY A 221 -8.71 10.34 -13.65
N LYS A 222 -9.21 9.82 -12.54
CA LYS A 222 -10.16 10.48 -11.64
C LYS A 222 -9.62 10.50 -10.22
N LEU A 223 -9.83 11.59 -9.49
CA LEU A 223 -9.41 11.67 -8.10
C LEU A 223 -10.05 10.57 -7.24
N SER A 224 -9.24 9.82 -6.53
CA SER A 224 -9.67 8.85 -5.53
C SER A 224 -10.03 9.49 -4.19
N ASP A 225 -9.85 10.81 -4.09
CA ASP A 225 -9.96 11.59 -2.85
C ASP A 225 -10.53 12.98 -3.13
N THR A 226 -11.20 13.54 -2.14
CA THR A 226 -11.64 14.94 -2.16
C THR A 226 -10.48 15.86 -1.79
N ILE A 227 -10.21 16.89 -2.57
CA ILE A 227 -9.27 17.96 -2.23
C ILE A 227 -10.05 19.15 -1.65
N ALA A 228 -9.91 19.36 -0.34
CA ALA A 228 -10.54 20.49 0.33
C ALA A 228 -9.82 21.83 0.04
N ALA A 229 -10.48 22.93 0.33
CA ALA A 229 -9.91 24.27 0.19
C ALA A 229 -8.83 24.58 1.24
N ASP A 230 -8.94 23.98 2.41
CA ASP A 230 -7.96 24.10 3.50
C ASP A 230 -7.84 22.77 4.26
N ILE A 231 -6.67 22.50 4.83
CA ILE A 231 -6.45 21.28 5.63
C ILE A 231 -7.37 21.24 6.87
N SER A 232 -7.72 22.38 7.44
CA SER A 232 -8.65 22.49 8.57
C SER A 232 -10.10 22.17 8.21
N ASP A 233 -10.43 22.04 6.93
CA ASP A 233 -11.78 21.69 6.48
C ASP A 233 -12.05 20.18 6.53
N TYR A 234 -11.01 19.35 6.63
CA TYR A 234 -11.19 17.91 6.83
C TYR A 234 -11.66 17.63 8.25
N PRO A 235 -12.73 16.85 8.44
CA PRO A 235 -13.34 16.62 9.75
C PRO A 235 -12.42 15.86 10.72
N SER A 236 -11.41 15.16 10.20
CA SER A 236 -10.43 14.40 10.99
C SER A 236 -9.26 15.24 11.48
N THR A 237 -9.04 16.46 10.97
CA THR A 237 -7.81 17.23 11.26
C THR A 237 -7.64 17.55 12.76
N ASP A 238 -8.72 17.88 13.47
CA ASP A 238 -8.67 18.16 14.91
C ASP A 238 -8.37 16.91 15.78
N ASN A 239 -8.51 15.71 15.18
CA ASN A 239 -8.33 14.43 15.85
C ASN A 239 -7.27 13.57 15.14
N PHE A 240 -6.30 14.17 14.46
CA PHE A 240 -5.22 13.49 13.76
C PHE A 240 -3.88 13.83 14.43
N GLY A 241 -2.98 12.82 14.53
CA GLY A 241 -1.63 13.04 15.05
C GLY A 241 -1.50 13.10 16.56
N ASP A 242 -2.51 12.70 17.34
CA ASP A 242 -2.39 12.57 18.79
C ASP A 242 -1.51 11.35 19.16
N ALA A 243 -0.68 11.51 20.19
CA ALA A 243 0.30 10.50 20.60
C ALA A 243 -0.32 9.34 21.41
N VAL A 244 -1.52 9.55 21.97
CA VAL A 244 -2.15 8.63 22.93
C VAL A 244 -3.47 8.08 22.39
N CYS A 245 -4.32 8.96 21.85
CA CYS A 245 -5.68 8.60 21.52
C CYS A 245 -6.19 9.37 20.28
N ASN A 246 -6.49 8.66 19.25
CA ASN A 246 -7.06 9.20 18.01
C ASN A 246 -8.56 8.92 17.98
N VAL A 247 -9.38 9.94 18.18
CA VAL A 247 -10.84 9.80 18.18
C VAL A 247 -11.39 9.98 16.77
N TYR A 248 -12.12 9.00 16.25
CA TYR A 248 -12.74 9.03 14.93
C TYR A 248 -14.14 9.69 15.04
N ALA A 249 -14.15 10.95 15.45
CA ALA A 249 -15.38 11.69 15.74
C ALA A 249 -16.23 11.95 14.48
N GLU A 250 -15.59 11.98 13.31
CA GLU A 250 -16.26 12.10 12.02
C GLU A 250 -17.09 10.87 11.65
N ASP A 251 -16.87 9.74 12.34
CA ASP A 251 -17.62 8.47 12.17
C ASP A 251 -17.60 7.99 10.71
N ILE A 252 -18.77 7.83 10.08
CA ILE A 252 -18.89 7.41 8.67
C ILE A 252 -18.67 8.53 7.68
N TYR A 253 -18.48 9.77 8.14
CA TYR A 253 -18.36 10.95 7.28
C TYR A 253 -16.89 11.25 6.97
N VAL A 254 -16.30 10.39 6.15
CA VAL A 254 -14.92 10.52 5.65
C VAL A 254 -14.95 11.00 4.20
N GLY A 255 -14.04 11.92 3.83
CA GLY A 255 -13.88 12.40 2.47
C GLY A 255 -15.17 12.99 1.90
N TYR A 256 -15.53 12.64 0.66
CA TYR A 256 -16.73 13.18 0.00
C TYR A 256 -18.02 12.90 0.77
N ARG A 257 -18.08 11.85 1.59
CA ARG A 257 -19.23 11.57 2.45
C ARG A 257 -19.50 12.73 3.42
N TYR A 258 -18.43 13.30 3.97
CA TYR A 258 -18.53 14.50 4.80
C TYR A 258 -18.86 15.74 3.95
N PHE A 259 -18.03 16.00 2.93
CA PHE A 259 -18.12 17.24 2.17
C PHE A 259 -19.45 17.36 1.44
N GLU A 260 -19.94 16.35 0.74
CA GLU A 260 -21.21 16.41 0.04
C GLU A 260 -22.42 16.49 0.99
N THR A 261 -22.27 16.02 2.22
CA THR A 261 -23.36 16.06 3.22
C THR A 261 -23.41 17.43 3.95
N PHE A 262 -22.25 18.01 4.33
CA PHE A 262 -22.20 19.14 5.25
C PHE A 262 -21.47 20.39 4.73
N ALA A 263 -20.56 20.26 3.77
CA ALA A 263 -19.56 21.30 3.50
C ALA A 263 -19.14 21.37 2.01
N LYS A 264 -20.12 21.31 1.10
CA LYS A 264 -19.88 21.32 -0.37
C LYS A 264 -19.02 22.52 -0.84
N GLU A 265 -19.19 23.67 -0.20
CA GLU A 265 -18.47 24.91 -0.54
C GLU A 265 -17.00 24.92 -0.16
N LYS A 266 -16.57 23.95 0.68
CA LYS A 266 -15.19 23.82 1.17
C LYS A 266 -14.31 22.91 0.30
N VAL A 267 -14.78 22.52 -0.87
CA VAL A 267 -14.08 21.59 -1.76
C VAL A 267 -13.51 22.33 -2.95
N SER A 268 -12.20 22.18 -3.16
CA SER A 268 -11.50 22.66 -4.36
C SER A 268 -11.69 21.71 -5.54
N TYR A 269 -11.52 20.40 -5.32
CA TYR A 269 -11.72 19.37 -6.34
C TYR A 269 -12.48 18.20 -5.72
N PRO A 270 -13.65 17.82 -6.27
CA PRO A 270 -14.48 16.78 -5.70
C PRO A 270 -13.94 15.38 -6.00
N PHE A 271 -14.33 14.41 -5.19
CA PHE A 271 -14.08 12.98 -5.45
C PHE A 271 -14.57 12.57 -6.84
N GLY A 272 -13.78 11.77 -7.53
CA GLY A 272 -14.08 11.29 -8.88
C GLY A 272 -13.80 12.30 -10.00
N PHE A 273 -13.36 13.52 -9.69
CA PHE A 273 -13.08 14.57 -10.67
C PHE A 273 -11.81 14.29 -11.47
N GLY A 274 -11.83 14.61 -12.75
CA GLY A 274 -10.68 14.60 -13.64
C GLY A 274 -11.11 15.01 -15.06
N LEU A 275 -10.34 15.90 -15.69
CA LEU A 275 -10.58 16.43 -17.03
C LEU A 275 -9.96 15.51 -18.09
N SER A 276 -10.40 15.70 -19.34
CA SER A 276 -9.90 15.02 -20.54
C SER A 276 -9.57 16.05 -21.62
N TYR A 277 -8.81 15.67 -22.64
CA TYR A 277 -8.62 16.47 -23.87
C TYR A 277 -9.78 16.32 -24.87
N THR A 278 -10.79 15.54 -24.51
CA THR A 278 -12.02 15.37 -25.28
C THR A 278 -13.24 15.48 -24.37
N ASP A 279 -14.44 15.60 -24.95
CA ASP A 279 -15.68 15.69 -24.22
C ASP A 279 -16.51 14.40 -24.38
N PHE A 280 -17.20 14.00 -23.32
CA PHE A 280 -18.10 12.85 -23.33
C PHE A 280 -19.52 13.27 -22.95
N SER A 281 -20.49 12.60 -23.55
CA SER A 281 -21.87 12.60 -23.06
C SER A 281 -22.16 11.27 -22.36
N VAL A 282 -22.83 11.36 -21.20
CA VAL A 282 -23.31 10.20 -20.44
C VAL A 282 -24.83 10.29 -20.40
N GLU A 283 -25.49 9.32 -21.01
CA GLU A 283 -26.95 9.24 -21.12
C GLU A 283 -27.47 7.92 -20.59
N VAL A 284 -28.44 7.94 -19.68
CA VAL A 284 -29.11 6.74 -19.19
C VAL A 284 -30.25 6.40 -20.12
N LEU A 285 -30.11 5.33 -20.89
CA LEU A 285 -31.07 4.88 -21.88
C LEU A 285 -32.25 4.14 -21.26
N ASN A 286 -31.98 3.36 -20.20
CA ASN A 286 -32.98 2.53 -19.55
C ASN A 286 -32.67 2.36 -18.06
N THR A 287 -33.76 2.28 -17.26
CA THR A 287 -33.67 1.94 -15.84
C THR A 287 -34.76 0.94 -15.49
N ARG A 288 -34.41 -0.10 -14.75
CA ARG A 288 -35.36 -1.09 -14.21
C ARG A 288 -35.04 -1.31 -12.73
N THR A 289 -36.05 -1.26 -11.90
CA THR A 289 -35.92 -1.53 -10.47
C THR A 289 -36.63 -2.81 -10.11
N ASP A 290 -36.01 -3.64 -9.25
CA ASP A 290 -36.56 -4.91 -8.77
C ASP A 290 -36.06 -5.15 -7.33
N GLY A 291 -36.96 -5.12 -6.35
CA GLY A 291 -36.65 -5.26 -4.94
C GLY A 291 -35.61 -4.24 -4.48
N THR A 292 -34.41 -4.71 -4.07
CA THR A 292 -33.28 -3.88 -3.60
C THR A 292 -32.26 -3.59 -4.71
N LYS A 293 -32.60 -3.78 -5.99
CA LYS A 293 -31.69 -3.62 -7.11
C LYS A 293 -32.22 -2.64 -8.14
N ALA A 294 -31.32 -1.98 -8.84
CA ALA A 294 -31.59 -1.25 -10.05
C ALA A 294 -30.64 -1.69 -11.17
N GLU A 295 -31.17 -1.92 -12.36
CA GLU A 295 -30.41 -2.19 -13.57
C GLU A 295 -30.43 -0.93 -14.44
N LEU A 296 -29.27 -0.50 -14.88
CA LEU A 296 -29.08 0.71 -15.69
C LEU A 296 -28.40 0.33 -16.99
N THR A 297 -28.92 0.86 -18.12
CA THR A 297 -28.17 0.88 -19.38
C THR A 297 -27.75 2.31 -19.64
N VAL A 298 -26.43 2.56 -19.68
CA VAL A 298 -25.82 3.89 -19.83
C VAL A 298 -25.06 3.94 -21.13
N LEU A 299 -25.35 4.92 -21.99
CA LEU A 299 -24.56 5.21 -23.19
C LEU A 299 -23.53 6.28 -22.86
N VAL A 300 -22.25 5.94 -23.02
CA VAL A 300 -21.14 6.90 -22.99
C VAL A 300 -20.70 7.15 -24.41
N LYS A 301 -20.68 8.40 -24.86
CA LYS A 301 -20.29 8.77 -26.23
C LYS A 301 -19.22 9.84 -26.21
N ASN A 302 -18.15 9.64 -26.97
CA ASN A 302 -17.16 10.67 -27.22
C ASN A 302 -17.73 11.69 -28.21
N ILE A 303 -18.00 12.90 -27.73
CA ILE A 303 -18.55 14.01 -28.51
C ILE A 303 -17.50 15.06 -28.89
N GLY A 304 -16.25 14.83 -28.46
CA GLY A 304 -15.13 15.72 -28.76
C GLY A 304 -14.34 15.31 -30.00
N LYS A 305 -13.05 15.67 -30.04
CA LYS A 305 -12.19 15.55 -31.21
C LYS A 305 -11.04 14.56 -31.08
N THR A 306 -10.76 14.09 -29.87
CA THR A 306 -9.62 13.20 -29.55
C THR A 306 -10.16 11.89 -28.99
N ALA A 307 -9.55 10.77 -29.31
CA ALA A 307 -9.90 9.48 -28.69
C ALA A 307 -9.61 9.51 -27.19
N GLY A 308 -10.47 8.90 -26.38
CA GLY A 308 -10.32 8.91 -24.93
C GLY A 308 -11.19 7.87 -24.25
N LYS A 309 -10.97 7.71 -22.94
CA LYS A 309 -11.78 6.88 -22.06
C LYS A 309 -12.50 7.75 -21.03
N GLU A 310 -13.65 7.30 -20.54
CA GLU A 310 -14.38 7.98 -19.47
C GLU A 310 -14.76 6.99 -18.36
N VAL A 311 -14.99 7.50 -17.14
CA VAL A 311 -15.46 6.73 -16.00
C VAL A 311 -16.90 7.09 -15.68
N VAL A 312 -17.77 6.09 -15.74
CA VAL A 312 -19.14 6.20 -15.22
C VAL A 312 -19.14 5.85 -13.75
N GLN A 313 -19.62 6.74 -12.90
CA GLN A 313 -19.72 6.55 -11.46
C GLN A 313 -21.19 6.55 -11.05
N VAL A 314 -21.57 5.56 -10.24
CA VAL A 314 -22.94 5.38 -9.76
C VAL A 314 -22.98 5.55 -8.25
N TYR A 315 -23.78 6.52 -7.82
CA TYR A 315 -23.98 6.83 -6.39
C TYR A 315 -25.39 6.53 -5.93
N VAL A 316 -25.50 6.07 -4.68
CA VAL A 316 -26.78 5.92 -4.00
C VAL A 316 -26.92 7.03 -2.96
N CYS A 317 -28.09 7.69 -2.98
CA CYS A 317 -28.54 8.62 -1.95
C CYS A 317 -29.61 7.94 -1.10
N PRO A 318 -29.26 7.39 0.09
CA PRO A 318 -30.22 6.72 0.95
C PRO A 318 -31.10 7.73 1.70
N PRO A 319 -32.32 7.34 2.15
CA PRO A 319 -33.12 8.18 3.04
C PRO A 319 -32.36 8.35 4.39
N GLN A 320 -32.48 9.52 5.02
CA GLN A 320 -31.79 9.79 6.29
C GLN A 320 -32.24 8.83 7.42
N GLY A 321 -33.54 8.57 7.52
CA GLY A 321 -34.11 7.64 8.49
C GLY A 321 -33.74 8.00 9.93
N LYS A 322 -33.61 6.96 10.78
CA LYS A 322 -33.20 7.11 12.19
C LYS A 322 -31.67 7.10 12.37
N LEU A 323 -30.94 6.46 11.43
CA LEU A 323 -29.50 6.27 11.52
C LEU A 323 -28.71 7.50 11.06
N GLY A 324 -29.29 8.36 10.20
CA GLY A 324 -28.53 9.40 9.50
C GLY A 324 -27.48 8.82 8.55
N LYS A 325 -27.36 9.36 7.35
CA LYS A 325 -26.51 8.78 6.29
C LYS A 325 -25.87 9.88 5.44
N PRO A 326 -24.70 9.58 4.82
CA PRO A 326 -24.14 10.45 3.78
C PRO A 326 -25.11 10.56 2.60
N VAL A 327 -25.20 11.76 2.02
CA VAL A 327 -26.10 12.00 0.86
C VAL A 327 -25.59 11.36 -0.43
N ARG A 328 -24.35 10.89 -0.46
CA ARG A 328 -23.76 10.19 -1.59
C ARG A 328 -22.91 9.04 -1.09
N ASN A 329 -23.13 7.84 -1.65
CA ASN A 329 -22.28 6.66 -1.43
C ASN A 329 -21.99 6.04 -2.79
N LEU A 330 -20.73 5.92 -3.16
CA LEU A 330 -20.33 5.22 -4.38
C LEU A 330 -20.75 3.75 -4.27
N ASN A 331 -21.51 3.27 -5.24
CA ASN A 331 -22.01 1.89 -5.28
C ASN A 331 -21.27 1.04 -6.31
N SER A 332 -20.98 1.63 -7.47
CA SER A 332 -20.22 1.00 -8.55
C SER A 332 -19.65 2.04 -9.50
N PHE A 333 -18.69 1.62 -10.29
CA PHE A 333 -18.10 2.42 -11.37
C PHE A 333 -17.69 1.52 -12.54
N TYR A 334 -17.53 2.14 -13.70
CA TYR A 334 -17.06 1.46 -14.91
C TYR A 334 -16.21 2.39 -15.75
N LYS A 335 -15.08 1.92 -16.26
CA LYS A 335 -14.24 2.64 -17.22
C LYS A 335 -14.47 2.12 -18.63
N THR A 336 -14.78 3.03 -19.57
CA THR A 336 -15.02 2.64 -20.97
C THR A 336 -13.76 2.13 -21.64
N GLN A 337 -13.94 1.43 -22.76
CA GLN A 337 -12.88 1.23 -23.70
C GLN A 337 -12.44 2.56 -24.34
N LEU A 338 -11.37 2.55 -25.14
CA LEU A 338 -10.93 3.75 -25.86
C LEU A 338 -11.96 4.09 -26.93
N LEU A 339 -12.66 5.21 -26.77
CA LEU A 339 -13.69 5.69 -27.71
C LEU A 339 -13.10 6.71 -28.67
N THR A 340 -13.20 6.47 -29.99
CA THR A 340 -12.83 7.44 -31.00
C THR A 340 -13.91 8.54 -31.13
N PRO A 341 -13.61 9.72 -31.71
CA PRO A 341 -14.59 10.78 -31.91
C PRO A 341 -15.87 10.30 -32.57
N GLY A 342 -17.00 10.50 -31.92
CA GLY A 342 -18.33 10.07 -32.36
C GLY A 342 -18.71 8.64 -31.96
N GLU A 343 -17.79 7.83 -31.50
CA GLU A 343 -18.04 6.48 -31.00
C GLU A 343 -18.70 6.50 -29.62
N GLY A 344 -19.51 5.49 -29.34
CA GLY A 344 -20.17 5.31 -28.05
C GLY A 344 -20.16 3.86 -27.60
N GLU A 345 -20.24 3.67 -26.29
CA GLU A 345 -20.30 2.37 -25.63
C GLU A 345 -21.55 2.30 -24.74
N GLU A 346 -22.31 1.22 -24.85
CA GLU A 346 -23.40 0.93 -23.93
C GLU A 346 -22.90 0.08 -22.77
N VAL A 347 -23.03 0.63 -21.57
CA VAL A 347 -22.61 0.00 -20.33
C VAL A 347 -23.82 -0.46 -19.52
N ASN A 348 -23.88 -1.73 -19.15
CA ASN A 348 -24.91 -2.28 -18.27
C ASN A 348 -24.39 -2.36 -16.83
N LEU A 349 -25.03 -1.65 -15.92
CA LEU A 349 -24.66 -1.56 -14.52
C LEU A 349 -25.76 -2.10 -13.63
N VAL A 350 -25.37 -2.88 -12.63
CA VAL A 350 -26.27 -3.35 -11.58
C VAL A 350 -25.93 -2.64 -10.27
N VAL A 351 -26.90 -1.88 -9.78
CA VAL A 351 -26.84 -1.20 -8.48
C VAL A 351 -27.54 -2.08 -7.44
N SER A 352 -26.79 -2.53 -6.44
CA SER A 352 -27.36 -3.24 -5.30
C SER A 352 -27.43 -2.31 -4.09
N LEU A 353 -28.61 -2.07 -3.56
CA LEU A 353 -28.77 -1.26 -2.33
C LEU A 353 -28.06 -1.90 -1.13
N GLU A 354 -27.87 -3.23 -1.14
CA GLU A 354 -27.17 -3.95 -0.06
C GLU A 354 -25.72 -3.44 0.12
N LYS A 355 -25.07 -2.99 -0.97
CA LYS A 355 -23.74 -2.34 -0.91
C LYS A 355 -23.77 -0.96 -0.20
N SER A 356 -24.96 -0.36 -0.09
CA SER A 356 -25.21 0.92 0.59
C SER A 356 -26.05 0.77 1.86
N ALA A 357 -26.15 -0.45 2.40
CA ALA A 357 -26.79 -0.71 3.69
C ALA A 357 -26.02 -0.01 4.83
N SER A 358 -26.74 0.34 5.88
CA SER A 358 -26.15 0.94 7.09
C SER A 358 -26.11 -0.09 8.22
N TYR A 359 -25.11 0.01 9.07
CA TYR A 359 -24.98 -0.83 10.25
C TYR A 359 -25.59 -0.16 11.47
N ASP A 360 -26.59 -0.76 12.08
CA ASP A 360 -27.20 -0.25 13.32
C ASP A 360 -26.46 -0.79 14.56
N ASP A 361 -25.46 -0.03 15.03
CA ASP A 361 -24.72 -0.31 16.25
C ASP A 361 -25.49 0.08 17.52
N SER A 362 -26.53 0.88 17.38
CA SER A 362 -27.30 1.47 18.49
C SER A 362 -28.60 0.74 18.84
N GLY A 363 -29.17 0.05 17.87
CA GLY A 363 -30.51 -0.52 17.96
C GLY A 363 -31.64 0.50 17.74
N VAL A 364 -31.34 1.71 17.24
CA VAL A 364 -32.33 2.78 17.06
C VAL A 364 -33.42 2.41 16.05
N THR A 365 -33.11 1.52 15.11
CA THR A 365 -34.09 0.99 14.15
C THR A 365 -34.99 -0.09 14.76
N GLY A 366 -34.62 -0.67 15.88
CA GLY A 366 -35.18 -1.84 16.53
C GLY A 366 -34.37 -3.13 16.28
N GLU A 367 -33.30 -3.04 15.47
CA GLU A 367 -32.47 -4.16 14.99
C GLU A 367 -30.99 -3.89 15.28
N LYS A 368 -30.56 -4.04 16.54
CA LYS A 368 -29.14 -3.82 16.93
C LYS A 368 -28.22 -4.85 16.29
N SER A 369 -27.01 -4.42 15.97
CA SER A 369 -25.94 -5.22 15.35
C SER A 369 -26.35 -5.85 14.00
N CYS A 370 -27.11 -5.11 13.21
CA CYS A 370 -27.63 -5.55 11.92
C CYS A 370 -27.24 -4.60 10.78
N TRP A 371 -26.99 -5.18 9.62
CA TRP A 371 -27.00 -4.42 8.38
C TRP A 371 -28.44 -4.23 7.93
N VAL A 372 -28.85 -2.98 7.72
CA VAL A 372 -30.23 -2.64 7.41
C VAL A 372 -30.34 -1.66 6.23
N LEU A 373 -31.45 -1.77 5.52
CA LEU A 373 -31.96 -0.73 4.62
C LEU A 373 -33.24 -0.18 5.26
N GLU A 374 -33.21 1.09 5.66
CA GLU A 374 -34.40 1.75 6.24
C GLU A 374 -35.45 2.03 5.16
N ALA A 375 -36.72 2.09 5.56
CA ALA A 375 -37.80 2.47 4.67
C ALA A 375 -37.60 3.86 4.09
N GLY A 376 -37.94 4.04 2.83
CA GLY A 376 -37.83 5.32 2.12
C GLY A 376 -37.32 5.18 0.68
N ALA A 377 -37.11 6.31 0.04
CA ALA A 377 -36.66 6.39 -1.34
C ALA A 377 -35.11 6.44 -1.41
N TYR A 378 -34.53 5.49 -2.13
CA TYR A 378 -33.10 5.43 -2.44
C TYR A 378 -32.86 6.01 -3.83
N GLY A 379 -32.35 7.22 -3.91
CA GLY A 379 -32.02 7.88 -5.18
C GLY A 379 -30.80 7.28 -5.82
N ILE A 380 -30.86 6.95 -7.11
CA ILE A 380 -29.72 6.50 -7.90
C ILE A 380 -29.23 7.65 -8.77
N TYR A 381 -27.94 7.94 -8.69
CA TYR A 381 -27.28 9.03 -9.40
C TYR A 381 -26.17 8.49 -10.30
N VAL A 382 -26.08 9.01 -11.51
CA VAL A 382 -25.05 8.63 -12.51
C VAL A 382 -24.35 9.88 -13.01
N GLY A 383 -23.02 9.82 -13.07
CA GLY A 383 -22.18 10.91 -13.56
C GLY A 383 -20.73 10.47 -13.74
N THR A 384 -19.83 11.43 -13.93
CA THR A 384 -18.39 11.23 -14.10
C THR A 384 -17.58 11.62 -12.86
N ASP A 385 -18.24 12.21 -11.87
CA ASP A 385 -17.75 12.52 -10.52
C ASP A 385 -18.94 12.68 -9.56
N VAL A 386 -18.68 12.83 -8.26
CA VAL A 386 -19.73 12.91 -7.24
C VAL A 386 -20.68 14.12 -7.41
N ARG A 387 -20.23 15.21 -8.02
CA ARG A 387 -21.02 16.44 -8.23
C ARG A 387 -21.72 16.50 -9.57
N SER A 388 -21.12 15.97 -10.62
CA SER A 388 -21.74 15.88 -11.95
C SER A 388 -22.86 14.83 -11.98
N ALA A 389 -22.88 13.90 -11.02
CA ALA A 389 -23.88 12.83 -10.93
C ALA A 389 -25.29 13.38 -10.76
N LYS A 390 -26.21 12.94 -11.65
CA LYS A 390 -27.62 13.34 -11.67
C LYS A 390 -28.51 12.16 -11.29
N LYS A 391 -29.63 12.44 -10.59
CA LYS A 391 -30.63 11.45 -10.26
C LYS A 391 -31.26 10.90 -11.54
N VAL A 392 -31.23 9.57 -11.70
CA VAL A 392 -31.76 8.86 -12.88
C VAL A 392 -32.98 8.02 -12.56
N CYS A 393 -33.04 7.46 -11.36
CA CYS A 393 -34.21 6.73 -10.86
C CYS A 393 -34.18 6.70 -9.33
N GLU A 394 -35.15 6.04 -8.74
CA GLU A 394 -35.17 5.71 -7.32
C GLU A 394 -35.74 4.32 -7.08
N VAL A 395 -35.31 3.71 -5.99
CA VAL A 395 -35.85 2.45 -5.47
C VAL A 395 -36.58 2.76 -4.16
N GLN A 396 -37.90 2.51 -4.13
CA GLN A 396 -38.72 2.70 -2.93
C GLN A 396 -38.75 1.44 -2.09
N LEU A 397 -38.41 1.56 -0.80
CA LEU A 397 -38.64 0.51 0.20
C LEU A 397 -39.74 0.95 1.16
N ASP A 398 -40.78 0.17 1.29
CA ASP A 398 -41.94 0.51 2.13
C ASP A 398 -41.73 0.21 3.61
N GLU A 399 -40.79 -0.70 3.91
CA GLU A 399 -40.45 -1.13 5.27
C GLU A 399 -38.96 -1.36 5.46
N LEU A 400 -38.52 -1.44 6.73
CA LEU A 400 -37.13 -1.78 7.10
C LEU A 400 -36.81 -3.18 6.56
N CYS A 401 -35.68 -3.28 5.82
CA CYS A 401 -35.14 -4.54 5.34
C CYS A 401 -33.88 -4.89 6.11
N VAL A 402 -33.87 -6.00 6.83
CA VAL A 402 -32.67 -6.54 7.51
C VAL A 402 -31.90 -7.39 6.51
N ILE A 403 -30.70 -6.97 6.18
CA ILE A 403 -29.81 -7.67 5.23
C ILE A 403 -29.08 -8.81 5.93
N SER A 404 -28.54 -8.54 7.12
CA SER A 404 -27.89 -9.56 7.94
C SER A 404 -27.92 -9.19 9.42
N ARG A 405 -27.98 -10.22 10.27
CA ARG A 405 -27.88 -10.10 11.72
C ARG A 405 -26.52 -10.61 12.17
N LEU A 406 -25.78 -9.77 12.86
CA LEU A 406 -24.44 -10.06 13.35
C LEU A 406 -24.39 -9.97 14.88
N GLU A 407 -23.21 -10.24 15.42
CA GLU A 407 -22.93 -9.99 16.84
C GLU A 407 -22.27 -8.63 17.00
N GLU A 408 -22.54 -7.94 18.13
CA GLU A 408 -21.78 -6.75 18.51
C GLU A 408 -20.29 -7.10 18.62
N ALA A 409 -19.41 -6.36 17.94
CA ALA A 409 -17.98 -6.61 17.96
C ALA A 409 -17.18 -5.29 17.81
N LEU A 410 -16.11 -5.12 18.57
CA LEU A 410 -15.24 -3.93 18.54
C LEU A 410 -15.93 -2.61 18.90
N ALA A 411 -17.10 -2.59 19.55
CA ALA A 411 -17.68 -1.35 20.03
C ALA A 411 -16.75 -0.66 21.05
N PRO A 412 -16.66 0.69 21.05
CA PRO A 412 -15.76 1.42 21.93
C PRO A 412 -16.11 1.23 23.43
N VAL A 413 -15.07 1.25 24.27
CA VAL A 413 -15.23 1.25 25.74
C VAL A 413 -15.08 2.66 26.32
N GLN A 414 -14.45 3.57 25.57
CA GLN A 414 -14.27 4.97 25.93
C GLN A 414 -15.39 5.82 25.33
N PRO A 415 -16.13 6.62 26.15
CA PRO A 415 -17.20 7.47 25.63
C PRO A 415 -16.65 8.63 24.79
N TYR A 416 -17.32 8.90 23.67
CA TYR A 416 -17.08 10.07 22.82
C TYR A 416 -18.35 10.43 22.04
N GLU A 417 -18.35 11.61 21.41
CA GLU A 417 -19.43 12.05 20.54
C GLU A 417 -19.00 11.91 19.07
N ARG A 418 -19.89 11.36 18.26
CA ARG A 418 -19.72 11.24 16.80
C ARG A 418 -20.62 12.20 16.04
N LEU A 419 -20.24 12.57 14.83
CA LEU A 419 -21.05 13.42 13.94
C LEU A 419 -22.32 12.69 13.50
N VAL A 420 -23.42 13.43 13.41
CA VAL A 420 -24.69 12.98 12.85
C VAL A 420 -25.34 14.11 12.05
N PRO A 421 -26.12 13.83 11.00
CA PRO A 421 -26.84 14.84 10.25
C PRO A 421 -28.10 15.26 11.01
N VAL A 422 -28.37 16.57 11.01
CA VAL A 422 -29.60 17.18 11.53
C VAL A 422 -30.34 17.86 10.39
N GLU A 423 -31.55 17.44 10.13
CA GLU A 423 -32.41 18.06 9.10
C GLU A 423 -32.85 19.46 9.51
N THR A 424 -32.58 20.45 8.67
CA THR A 424 -32.97 21.84 8.91
C THR A 424 -34.39 22.16 8.46
N GLY A 425 -35.02 21.25 7.69
CA GLY A 425 -36.28 21.48 6.99
C GLY A 425 -36.16 22.40 5.78
N LYS A 426 -34.96 22.90 5.44
CA LYS A 426 -34.66 23.72 4.27
C LYS A 426 -34.22 22.81 3.11
N LYS A 427 -34.39 23.34 1.89
CA LYS A 427 -33.85 22.73 0.68
C LYS A 427 -32.77 23.61 0.07
N GLY A 428 -31.73 23.02 -0.45
CA GLY A 428 -30.70 23.69 -1.24
C GLY A 428 -31.21 24.14 -2.60
N THR A 429 -30.37 24.84 -3.34
CA THR A 429 -30.67 25.29 -4.72
C THR A 429 -30.84 24.13 -5.70
N ASP A 430 -30.27 22.97 -5.37
CA ASP A 430 -30.40 21.70 -6.08
C ASP A 430 -31.67 20.91 -5.71
N GLY A 431 -32.47 21.43 -4.75
CA GLY A 431 -33.71 20.80 -4.27
C GLY A 431 -33.48 19.72 -3.19
N GLU A 432 -32.22 19.38 -2.87
CA GLU A 432 -31.85 18.40 -1.84
C GLU A 432 -32.02 19.01 -0.42
N PRO A 433 -32.27 18.18 0.62
CA PRO A 433 -32.32 18.64 2.00
C PRO A 433 -30.99 19.27 2.44
N VAL A 434 -31.08 20.41 3.14
CA VAL A 434 -29.92 21.01 3.81
C VAL A 434 -29.75 20.35 5.18
N LEU A 435 -28.62 19.72 5.39
CA LEU A 435 -28.26 19.05 6.64
C LEU A 435 -27.23 19.90 7.39
N GLU A 436 -27.35 19.95 8.73
CA GLU A 436 -26.38 20.56 9.63
C GLU A 436 -25.69 19.49 10.44
N ILE A 437 -24.49 19.81 10.94
CA ILE A 437 -23.72 18.91 11.81
C ILE A 437 -24.34 18.89 13.21
N GLY A 438 -24.79 17.72 13.63
CA GLY A 438 -25.10 17.39 15.02
C GLY A 438 -24.06 16.50 15.66
N LYS A 439 -24.20 16.25 16.95
CA LYS A 439 -23.36 15.30 17.70
C LYS A 439 -24.22 14.33 18.46
N GLN A 440 -23.78 13.09 18.57
CA GLN A 440 -24.44 12.03 19.30
C GLN A 440 -23.40 11.17 20.02
N ALA A 441 -23.69 10.74 21.24
CA ALA A 441 -22.84 9.76 21.92
C ALA A 441 -22.74 8.47 21.11
N ALA A 442 -21.51 7.99 20.89
CA ALA A 442 -21.28 6.70 20.26
C ALA A 442 -21.76 5.57 21.21
N PRO A 443 -22.41 4.52 20.69
CA PRO A 443 -22.78 3.36 21.49
C PRO A 443 -21.52 2.68 22.06
N LEU A 444 -21.56 2.40 23.37
CA LEU A 444 -20.47 1.68 24.05
C LEU A 444 -20.70 0.17 24.01
N ARG A 445 -19.60 -0.57 24.15
CA ARG A 445 -19.63 -2.03 24.22
C ARG A 445 -20.58 -2.52 25.33
N SER A 446 -21.44 -3.45 24.99
CA SER A 446 -22.40 -4.07 25.90
C SER A 446 -22.13 -5.56 26.15
N VAL A 447 -21.26 -6.19 25.37
CA VAL A 447 -20.88 -7.59 25.50
C VAL A 447 -19.70 -7.77 26.46
N ASP A 448 -19.68 -8.89 27.17
CA ASP A 448 -18.53 -9.37 27.94
C ASP A 448 -17.57 -10.13 27.01
N LEU A 449 -16.46 -9.48 26.63
CA LEU A 449 -15.48 -10.07 25.72
C LEU A 449 -14.77 -11.27 26.36
N ALA A 450 -14.48 -11.24 27.64
CA ALA A 450 -13.81 -12.34 28.34
C ALA A 450 -14.71 -13.59 28.37
N GLU A 451 -16.02 -13.40 28.59
CA GLU A 451 -17.00 -14.50 28.56
C GLU A 451 -17.14 -15.06 27.13
N ARG A 452 -17.15 -14.20 26.09
CA ARG A 452 -17.16 -14.65 24.69
C ARG A 452 -15.94 -15.53 24.40
N ILE A 453 -14.74 -15.07 24.72
CA ILE A 453 -13.47 -15.81 24.51
C ILE A 453 -13.51 -17.15 25.27
N ARG A 454 -14.04 -17.17 26.49
CA ARG A 454 -14.12 -18.36 27.32
C ARG A 454 -15.10 -19.39 26.75
N THR A 455 -16.28 -18.96 26.30
CA THR A 455 -17.34 -19.87 25.81
C THR A 455 -17.06 -20.41 24.42
N GLU A 456 -16.33 -19.69 23.59
CA GLU A 456 -15.98 -20.07 22.20
C GLU A 456 -14.62 -20.77 22.11
N ARG A 457 -14.02 -21.08 23.23
CA ARG A 457 -12.70 -21.70 23.32
C ARG A 457 -12.72 -23.12 22.78
N PRO A 458 -11.92 -23.45 21.73
CA PRO A 458 -11.90 -24.79 21.18
C PRO A 458 -11.15 -25.74 22.13
N GLU A 459 -11.66 -26.95 22.24
CA GLU A 459 -10.94 -28.07 22.85
C GLU A 459 -10.32 -28.92 21.74
N ALA A 460 -9.18 -29.53 22.01
CA ALA A 460 -8.52 -30.45 21.10
C ALA A 460 -8.13 -31.72 21.83
N GLU A 461 -8.13 -32.82 21.09
CA GLU A 461 -7.59 -34.08 21.56
C GLU A 461 -6.09 -33.95 21.95
N ALA A 462 -5.64 -34.83 22.85
CA ALA A 462 -4.27 -34.87 23.26
C ALA A 462 -3.35 -35.27 22.09
N CYS A 463 -2.07 -34.89 22.18
CA CYS A 463 -1.06 -35.30 21.23
C CYS A 463 -0.96 -36.84 21.22
N ILE A 464 -1.02 -37.44 20.02
CA ILE A 464 -0.90 -38.90 19.83
C ILE A 464 0.53 -39.34 19.53
N GLY A 465 1.50 -38.41 19.43
CA GLY A 465 2.86 -38.66 19.02
C GLY A 465 3.01 -38.90 17.51
N ASP A 466 4.25 -38.89 17.04
CA ASP A 466 4.60 -39.06 15.62
C ASP A 466 4.08 -40.39 15.05
N GLN A 467 3.20 -40.30 14.09
CA GLN A 467 2.63 -41.41 13.33
C GLN A 467 3.31 -41.62 11.96
N GLY A 468 4.33 -40.83 11.66
CA GLY A 468 5.02 -40.83 10.38
C GLY A 468 4.28 -40.08 9.26
N TRP A 469 3.14 -39.43 9.53
CA TRP A 469 2.39 -38.68 8.53
C TRP A 469 3.12 -37.38 8.17
N LYS A 470 3.03 -37.04 6.89
CA LYS A 470 3.58 -35.77 6.34
C LYS A 470 2.46 -34.88 5.86
N LEU A 471 2.68 -33.55 5.79
CA LEU A 471 1.70 -32.63 5.25
C LEU A 471 1.30 -32.99 3.80
N ALA A 472 2.20 -33.59 3.03
CA ALA A 472 1.92 -34.16 1.70
C ALA A 472 0.83 -35.22 1.71
N ASP A 473 0.71 -36.01 2.78
CA ASP A 473 -0.31 -37.05 2.90
C ASP A 473 -1.71 -36.45 3.08
N VAL A 474 -1.80 -35.24 3.66
CA VAL A 474 -3.05 -34.47 3.71
C VAL A 474 -3.43 -33.98 2.31
N CYS A 475 -2.49 -33.44 1.54
CA CYS A 475 -2.70 -33.05 0.14
C CYS A 475 -3.16 -34.23 -0.71
N ASP A 476 -2.60 -35.40 -0.48
CA ASP A 476 -2.95 -36.68 -1.14
C ASP A 476 -4.24 -37.34 -0.61
N LYS A 477 -4.90 -36.72 0.38
CA LYS A 477 -6.12 -37.24 1.04
C LYS A 477 -5.94 -38.61 1.68
N LYS A 478 -4.74 -38.99 2.12
CA LYS A 478 -4.45 -40.21 2.86
C LYS A 478 -4.84 -40.09 4.33
N VAL A 479 -4.69 -38.88 4.88
CA VAL A 479 -5.07 -38.49 6.24
C VAL A 479 -5.77 -37.13 6.20
N THR A 480 -6.58 -36.83 7.23
CA THR A 480 -7.15 -35.49 7.38
C THR A 480 -6.14 -34.52 7.98
N LEU A 481 -6.38 -33.22 7.85
CA LEU A 481 -5.51 -32.21 8.47
C LEU A 481 -5.56 -32.32 10.00
N GLU A 482 -6.72 -32.62 10.58
CA GLU A 482 -6.87 -32.84 12.02
C GLU A 482 -6.03 -34.04 12.50
N GLN A 483 -6.04 -35.16 11.78
CA GLN A 483 -5.18 -36.31 12.07
C GLN A 483 -3.71 -35.95 12.00
N PHE A 484 -3.30 -35.23 10.92
CA PHE A 484 -1.92 -34.77 10.78
C PHE A 484 -1.49 -33.89 11.96
N LEU A 485 -2.31 -32.90 12.34
CA LEU A 485 -1.98 -31.96 13.42
C LEU A 485 -2.01 -32.64 14.81
N SER A 486 -2.77 -33.71 15.01
CA SER A 486 -2.81 -34.41 16.29
C SER A 486 -1.48 -35.08 16.69
N GLN A 487 -0.59 -35.37 15.73
CA GLN A 487 0.73 -35.96 15.99
C GLN A 487 1.81 -34.93 16.42
N LEU A 488 1.59 -33.61 16.15
CA LEU A 488 2.55 -32.57 16.51
C LEU A 488 2.57 -32.37 18.03
N SER A 489 3.75 -32.15 18.59
CA SER A 489 3.91 -31.79 20.01
C SER A 489 3.39 -30.35 20.27
N ASP A 490 3.25 -29.99 21.54
CA ASP A 490 2.89 -28.61 21.92
C ASP A 490 4.01 -27.64 21.56
N GLU A 491 5.27 -28.07 21.65
CA GLU A 491 6.45 -27.32 21.23
C GLU A 491 6.44 -27.09 19.70
N ASP A 492 6.10 -28.11 18.89
CA ASP A 492 5.98 -27.98 17.44
C ASP A 492 4.89 -26.95 17.06
N LEU A 493 3.72 -27.04 17.72
CA LEU A 493 2.61 -26.10 17.52
C LEU A 493 2.98 -24.68 17.94
N ALA A 494 3.73 -24.50 19.04
CA ALA A 494 4.25 -23.20 19.47
C ALA A 494 5.31 -22.65 18.51
N CYS A 495 6.11 -23.51 17.86
CA CYS A 495 7.05 -23.09 16.83
C CYS A 495 6.33 -22.63 15.53
N LEU A 496 5.20 -23.24 15.17
CA LEU A 496 4.43 -22.84 13.97
C LEU A 496 3.91 -21.42 14.04
N VAL A 497 3.53 -20.93 15.24
CA VAL A 497 3.02 -19.56 15.41
C VAL A 497 4.12 -18.50 15.46
N ARG A 498 5.40 -18.86 15.25
CA ARG A 498 6.56 -17.98 15.22
C ARG A 498 7.11 -17.87 13.80
N GLY A 499 6.93 -16.73 13.16
CA GLY A 499 7.57 -16.41 11.88
C GLY A 499 9.02 -15.97 12.09
N GLU A 500 9.95 -16.47 11.27
CA GLU A 500 11.33 -16.03 11.30
C GLU A 500 11.56 -14.81 10.44
N GLY A 501 12.47 -13.97 10.89
CA GLY A 501 12.72 -12.66 10.34
C GLY A 501 13.53 -12.62 9.10
N MET A 502 13.76 -11.40 8.79
CA MET A 502 14.37 -10.90 7.58
C MET A 502 15.62 -11.67 7.20
N CYS A 503 15.67 -12.05 5.93
CA CYS A 503 16.77 -12.79 5.34
C CYS A 503 17.02 -14.16 6.01
N SER A 504 15.95 -14.81 6.51
CA SER A 504 16.06 -16.19 6.97
C SER A 504 16.72 -17.06 5.90
N PRO A 505 17.79 -17.83 6.23
CA PRO A 505 18.47 -18.70 5.26
C PRO A 505 17.63 -19.92 4.87
N LYS A 506 16.45 -20.09 5.46
CA LYS A 506 15.54 -21.22 5.24
C LYS A 506 14.60 -21.01 4.05
N ALA A 507 14.55 -19.81 3.50
CA ALA A 507 13.72 -19.44 2.35
C ALA A 507 14.53 -18.60 1.33
N THR A 508 13.85 -17.95 0.37
CA THR A 508 14.50 -17.10 -0.64
C THR A 508 15.32 -15.99 0.02
N PRO A 509 16.58 -15.77 -0.38
CA PRO A 509 17.40 -14.69 0.17
C PRO A 509 16.78 -13.31 -0.03
N GLY A 510 16.88 -12.47 1.00
CA GLY A 510 16.42 -11.06 0.94
C GLY A 510 14.94 -10.84 1.17
N ILE A 511 14.17 -11.88 1.49
CA ILE A 511 12.75 -11.77 1.85
C ILE A 511 12.55 -11.10 3.20
N ALA A 512 11.36 -10.54 3.41
CA ALA A 512 10.99 -9.86 4.66
C ALA A 512 10.75 -10.84 5.82
N SER A 513 10.21 -12.01 5.55
CA SER A 513 9.96 -13.05 6.55
C SER A 513 9.74 -14.44 5.96
N ALA A 514 9.83 -15.44 6.83
CA ALA A 514 9.56 -16.85 6.52
C ALA A 514 8.72 -17.49 7.62
N PHE A 515 7.80 -18.37 7.27
CA PHE A 515 6.97 -19.07 8.25
C PHE A 515 6.60 -20.47 7.80
N GLY A 516 6.06 -21.28 8.71
CA GLY A 516 5.73 -22.69 8.48
C GLY A 516 6.81 -23.62 9.04
N GLY A 517 7.46 -24.43 8.21
CA GLY A 517 8.45 -25.42 8.59
C GLY A 517 9.83 -24.87 8.97
N VAL A 518 9.90 -23.82 9.78
CA VAL A 518 11.14 -23.10 10.12
C VAL A 518 12.04 -23.84 11.13
N THR A 519 11.58 -24.94 11.73
CA THR A 519 12.40 -25.80 12.60
C THR A 519 12.67 -27.16 11.95
N ASP A 520 13.75 -27.88 12.39
CA ASP A 520 14.06 -29.19 11.87
C ASP A 520 12.93 -30.21 12.14
N SER A 521 12.28 -30.12 13.30
CA SER A 521 11.12 -30.96 13.65
C SER A 521 9.96 -30.72 12.67
N LEU A 522 9.55 -29.47 12.47
CA LEU A 522 8.46 -29.13 11.56
C LEU A 522 8.77 -29.53 10.11
N LYS A 523 10.02 -29.33 9.68
CA LYS A 523 10.48 -29.78 8.36
C LYS A 523 10.44 -31.29 8.24
N ALA A 524 10.78 -32.05 9.32
CA ALA A 524 10.67 -33.49 9.35
C ALA A 524 9.22 -33.98 9.20
N PHE A 525 8.23 -33.23 9.64
CA PHE A 525 6.80 -33.50 9.37
C PHE A 525 6.37 -33.13 7.95
N GLY A 526 7.29 -32.67 7.10
CA GLY A 526 6.99 -32.30 5.72
C GLY A 526 6.26 -30.94 5.57
N ILE A 527 6.42 -30.06 6.55
CA ILE A 527 5.87 -28.70 6.51
C ILE A 527 6.90 -27.81 5.78
N PRO A 528 6.53 -27.20 4.62
CA PRO A 528 7.44 -26.31 3.90
C PRO A 528 7.58 -24.96 4.57
N VAL A 529 8.59 -24.18 4.14
CA VAL A 529 8.81 -22.79 4.56
C VAL A 529 8.32 -21.85 3.47
N ALA A 530 7.29 -21.06 3.76
CA ALA A 530 6.80 -20.02 2.87
C ALA A 530 7.58 -18.72 3.07
N GLY A 531 7.83 -17.98 1.98
CA GLY A 531 8.52 -16.70 1.97
C GLY A 531 7.57 -15.54 1.70
N CYS A 532 7.75 -14.43 2.45
CA CYS A 532 7.02 -13.17 2.25
C CYS A 532 7.98 -12.08 1.81
N SER A 533 7.61 -11.27 0.83
CA SER A 533 8.37 -10.08 0.43
C SER A 533 7.55 -8.82 0.58
N ASP A 534 8.18 -7.73 1.04
CA ASP A 534 7.56 -6.42 1.00
C ASP A 534 7.28 -5.97 -0.44
N GLY A 535 6.36 -5.02 -0.57
CA GLY A 535 6.25 -4.26 -1.76
C GLY A 535 4.87 -3.95 -2.32
N PRO A 536 4.04 -3.09 -1.70
CA PRO A 536 2.86 -2.52 -2.37
C PRO A 536 3.16 -1.88 -3.73
N SER A 537 4.37 -1.35 -3.94
CA SER A 537 4.82 -0.76 -5.23
C SER A 537 5.82 -1.64 -5.97
N GLY A 538 5.69 -2.98 -5.88
CA GLY A 538 6.60 -3.99 -6.47
C GLY A 538 7.46 -4.70 -5.42
N ILE A 539 8.09 -5.80 -5.81
CA ILE A 539 8.86 -6.67 -4.91
C ILE A 539 10.05 -5.92 -4.32
N ARG A 540 10.11 -5.82 -3.01
CA ARG A 540 11.29 -5.35 -2.29
C ARG A 540 12.12 -6.51 -1.79
N MET A 541 13.35 -6.63 -2.28
CA MET A 541 14.31 -7.65 -1.87
C MET A 541 15.51 -6.99 -1.18
N ASP A 542 15.64 -7.19 0.13
CA ASP A 542 16.70 -6.56 0.95
C ASP A 542 18.12 -7.05 0.59
N CYS A 543 18.24 -8.12 -0.18
CA CYS A 543 19.51 -8.57 -0.75
C CYS A 543 19.97 -7.78 -1.98
N GLY A 544 19.18 -6.79 -2.45
CA GLY A 544 19.50 -6.04 -3.65
C GLY A 544 19.12 -6.72 -4.97
N THR A 545 18.37 -7.81 -4.93
CA THR A 545 17.75 -8.36 -6.14
C THR A 545 16.90 -7.28 -6.80
N ILE A 546 17.09 -7.13 -8.10
CA ILE A 546 16.38 -6.15 -8.91
C ILE A 546 15.00 -6.70 -9.24
N ALA A 547 13.98 -5.85 -9.07
CA ALA A 547 12.60 -6.14 -9.38
C ALA A 547 11.92 -4.94 -10.04
N PHE A 548 10.74 -5.15 -10.61
CA PHE A 548 9.99 -4.10 -11.29
C PHE A 548 9.33 -3.16 -10.27
N SER A 549 9.50 -1.83 -10.44
CA SER A 549 8.82 -0.85 -9.60
C SER A 549 7.50 -0.41 -10.22
N LEU A 550 6.41 -0.70 -9.53
CA LEU A 550 5.03 -0.44 -9.97
C LEU A 550 4.53 0.95 -9.57
N PRO A 551 3.50 1.48 -10.24
CA PRO A 551 2.74 2.63 -9.77
C PRO A 551 2.18 2.39 -8.36
N ASN A 552 2.15 3.45 -7.54
CA ASN A 552 1.65 3.34 -6.16
C ASN A 552 0.12 3.19 -6.08
N GLY A 553 -0.38 2.85 -4.87
CA GLY A 553 -1.79 2.54 -4.64
C GLY A 553 -2.75 3.68 -5.00
N THR A 554 -2.44 4.92 -4.61
CA THR A 554 -3.27 6.09 -4.93
C THR A 554 -3.40 6.31 -6.44
N LEU A 555 -2.28 6.17 -7.19
CA LEU A 555 -2.32 6.27 -8.65
C LEU A 555 -3.16 5.13 -9.26
N LEU A 556 -2.99 3.90 -8.79
CA LEU A 556 -3.77 2.74 -9.25
C LEU A 556 -5.27 2.98 -9.03
N ALA A 557 -5.65 3.53 -7.88
CA ALA A 557 -7.04 3.89 -7.59
C ALA A 557 -7.59 4.94 -8.55
N CYS A 558 -6.79 5.98 -8.88
CA CYS A 558 -7.17 7.04 -9.82
C CYS A 558 -7.41 6.53 -11.24
N THR A 559 -6.98 5.32 -11.61
CA THR A 559 -7.35 4.70 -12.88
C THR A 559 -8.83 4.39 -12.98
N PHE A 560 -9.50 4.07 -11.89
CA PHE A 560 -10.86 3.49 -11.87
C PHE A 560 -11.01 2.31 -12.85
N ASN A 561 -9.92 1.56 -13.06
CA ASN A 561 -9.82 0.49 -14.05
C ASN A 561 -9.30 -0.81 -13.41
N PRO A 562 -10.16 -1.58 -12.72
CA PRO A 562 -9.73 -2.79 -12.05
C PRO A 562 -9.21 -3.87 -13.03
N GLU A 563 -9.69 -3.90 -14.28
CA GLU A 563 -9.21 -4.85 -15.28
C GLU A 563 -7.75 -4.60 -15.65
N LEU A 564 -7.38 -3.32 -15.81
CA LEU A 564 -5.99 -2.94 -16.10
C LEU A 564 -5.07 -3.24 -14.91
N VAL A 565 -5.55 -2.98 -13.68
CA VAL A 565 -4.82 -3.32 -12.45
C VAL A 565 -4.63 -4.83 -12.32
N GLU A 566 -5.65 -5.64 -12.61
CA GLU A 566 -5.54 -7.10 -12.63
C GLU A 566 -4.48 -7.58 -13.62
N GLN A 567 -4.47 -7.04 -14.85
CA GLN A 567 -3.45 -7.38 -15.87
C GLN A 567 -2.03 -7.00 -15.41
N LEU A 568 -1.86 -5.83 -14.78
CA LEU A 568 -0.56 -5.41 -14.25
C LEU A 568 -0.07 -6.38 -13.17
N TYR A 569 -0.96 -6.81 -12.29
CA TYR A 569 -0.62 -7.74 -11.22
C TYR A 569 -0.55 -9.21 -11.65
N GLU A 570 -0.92 -9.53 -12.87
CA GLU A 570 -0.52 -10.80 -13.51
C GLU A 570 1.00 -10.82 -13.75
N MET A 571 1.59 -9.71 -14.22
CA MET A 571 3.03 -9.60 -14.42
C MET A 571 3.78 -9.69 -13.08
N GLU A 572 3.27 -9.00 -12.04
CA GLU A 572 3.79 -9.07 -10.69
C GLU A 572 3.71 -10.50 -10.12
N GLY A 573 2.61 -11.20 -10.38
CA GLY A 573 2.44 -12.61 -10.00
C GLY A 573 3.49 -13.53 -10.63
N MET A 574 3.87 -13.29 -11.88
CA MET A 574 4.96 -14.00 -12.55
C MET A 574 6.32 -13.68 -11.89
N GLU A 575 6.57 -12.42 -11.55
CA GLU A 575 7.82 -12.00 -10.93
C GLU A 575 7.95 -12.54 -9.50
N LEU A 576 6.87 -12.58 -8.71
CA LEU A 576 6.81 -13.26 -7.40
C LEU A 576 7.14 -14.74 -7.54
N ARG A 577 6.51 -15.42 -8.50
CA ARG A 577 6.73 -16.85 -8.74
C ARG A 577 8.17 -17.15 -9.15
N LYS A 578 8.73 -16.34 -10.04
CA LYS A 578 10.15 -16.41 -10.46
C LYS A 578 11.09 -16.33 -9.27
N ASN A 579 10.82 -15.41 -8.34
CA ASN A 579 11.65 -15.20 -7.15
C ASN A 579 11.31 -16.14 -5.98
N GLN A 580 10.43 -17.14 -6.20
CA GLN A 580 9.99 -18.11 -5.18
C GLN A 580 9.42 -17.42 -3.92
N ILE A 581 8.65 -16.36 -4.11
CA ILE A 581 7.90 -15.65 -3.08
C ILE A 581 6.47 -16.18 -3.08
N ASP A 582 5.95 -16.56 -1.92
CA ASP A 582 4.63 -17.19 -1.79
C ASP A 582 3.53 -16.16 -1.51
N THR A 583 3.88 -15.04 -0.87
CA THR A 583 2.97 -13.90 -0.67
C THR A 583 3.71 -12.57 -0.67
N LEU A 584 3.13 -11.59 -1.37
CA LEU A 584 3.54 -10.19 -1.33
C LEU A 584 2.91 -9.53 -0.09
N LEU A 585 3.66 -8.74 0.67
CA LEU A 585 3.12 -7.95 1.79
C LEU A 585 2.45 -6.66 1.26
N GLY A 586 1.37 -6.86 0.57
CA GLY A 586 0.54 -5.87 -0.12
C GLY A 586 -0.71 -6.55 -0.72
N PRO A 587 -1.71 -5.76 -1.13
CA PRO A 587 -1.78 -4.32 -1.11
C PRO A 587 -1.96 -3.72 0.30
N GLY A 588 -1.42 -2.51 0.49
CA GLY A 588 -1.85 -1.61 1.55
C GLY A 588 -3.19 -1.02 1.15
N MET A 589 -4.19 -1.01 2.05
CA MET A 589 -5.55 -0.63 1.66
C MET A 589 -6.37 0.09 2.75
N ASN A 590 -5.69 0.69 3.72
CA ASN A 590 -6.36 1.52 4.71
C ASN A 590 -7.01 2.74 4.05
N ILE A 591 -8.08 3.25 4.66
CA ILE A 591 -8.80 4.42 4.15
C ILE A 591 -7.96 5.68 4.31
N HIS A 592 -7.95 6.56 3.30
CA HIS A 592 -7.40 7.91 3.37
C HIS A 592 -8.28 8.77 4.28
N ARG A 593 -8.09 8.65 5.59
CA ARG A 593 -8.87 9.37 6.60
C ARG A 593 -8.49 10.85 6.66
N ASN A 594 -7.19 11.14 6.52
CA ASN A 594 -6.63 12.48 6.53
C ASN A 594 -5.49 12.58 5.50
N PRO A 595 -5.36 13.68 4.75
CA PRO A 595 -4.29 13.87 3.77
C PRO A 595 -2.87 13.78 4.35
N LEU A 596 -2.72 14.04 5.66
CA LEU A 596 -1.41 14.07 6.31
C LEU A 596 -0.83 12.69 6.64
N ASN A 597 -1.62 11.61 6.57
CA ASN A 597 -1.07 10.26 6.82
C ASN A 597 0.06 9.94 5.82
N GLY A 598 1.24 9.62 6.34
CA GLY A 598 2.45 9.37 5.56
C GLY A 598 2.33 8.22 4.56
N ARG A 599 1.53 7.20 4.87
CA ARG A 599 1.38 5.99 4.03
C ARG A 599 0.19 6.02 3.06
N ASN A 600 -0.51 7.16 2.91
CA ASN A 600 -1.59 7.25 1.92
C ASN A 600 -1.11 6.90 0.50
N PHE A 601 0.15 7.18 0.14
CA PHE A 601 0.71 6.88 -1.19
C PHE A 601 0.53 5.41 -1.61
N GLU A 602 0.68 4.48 -0.69
CA GLU A 602 0.55 3.04 -0.95
C GLU A 602 -0.88 2.51 -0.78
N TYR A 603 -1.75 3.30 -0.13
CA TYR A 603 -3.17 3.02 0.01
C TYR A 603 -3.93 3.54 -1.22
N PHE A 604 -5.25 3.34 -1.28
CA PHE A 604 -6.00 3.60 -2.51
C PHE A 604 -6.84 4.88 -2.48
N SER A 605 -7.68 5.05 -1.45
CA SER A 605 -8.78 6.01 -1.53
C SER A 605 -9.40 6.31 -0.16
N GLU A 606 -10.13 7.44 -0.09
CA GLU A 606 -11.08 7.74 0.98
C GLU A 606 -12.36 6.87 0.91
N ASP A 607 -12.56 6.16 -0.22
CA ASP A 607 -13.75 5.37 -0.47
C ASP A 607 -13.48 3.86 -0.38
N PRO A 608 -14.20 3.11 0.48
CA PRO A 608 -13.97 1.68 0.66
C PRO A 608 -14.37 0.82 -0.55
N CYS A 609 -15.28 1.29 -1.43
CA CYS A 609 -15.62 0.57 -2.65
C CYS A 609 -14.43 0.59 -3.64
N VAL A 610 -13.80 1.76 -3.83
CA VAL A 610 -12.60 1.88 -4.66
C VAL A 610 -11.46 1.06 -4.05
N ALA A 611 -11.17 1.26 -2.76
CA ALA A 611 -10.07 0.55 -2.07
C ALA A 611 -10.22 -0.98 -2.17
N GLY A 612 -11.41 -1.49 -1.88
CA GLY A 612 -11.68 -2.93 -1.94
C GLY A 612 -11.64 -3.50 -3.35
N THR A 613 -12.18 -2.78 -4.35
CA THR A 613 -12.20 -3.22 -5.75
C THR A 613 -10.78 -3.28 -6.34
N MET A 614 -9.93 -2.28 -6.06
CA MET A 614 -8.54 -2.26 -6.52
C MET A 614 -7.69 -3.35 -5.84
N ALA A 615 -7.87 -3.55 -4.54
CA ALA A 615 -7.22 -4.65 -3.83
C ALA A 615 -7.64 -6.02 -4.39
N ALA A 616 -8.94 -6.21 -4.65
CA ALA A 616 -9.45 -7.45 -5.25
C ALA A 616 -8.85 -7.70 -6.64
N ALA A 617 -8.66 -6.66 -7.46
CA ALA A 617 -8.04 -6.77 -8.77
C ALA A 617 -6.58 -7.25 -8.67
N GLN A 618 -5.78 -6.66 -7.77
CA GLN A 618 -4.40 -7.08 -7.52
C GLN A 618 -4.33 -8.56 -7.09
N LEU A 619 -5.17 -8.96 -6.14
CA LEU A 619 -5.21 -10.35 -5.66
C LEU A 619 -5.57 -11.34 -6.77
N LYS A 620 -6.54 -11.00 -7.64
CA LYS A 620 -6.92 -11.84 -8.78
C LYS A 620 -5.78 -11.99 -9.79
N GLY A 621 -5.08 -10.89 -10.10
CA GLY A 621 -3.93 -10.92 -11.00
C GLY A 621 -2.83 -11.87 -10.50
N MET A 622 -2.34 -11.66 -9.28
CA MET A 622 -1.34 -12.52 -8.65
C MET A 622 -1.82 -13.98 -8.54
N GLY A 623 -3.11 -14.18 -8.23
CA GLY A 623 -3.72 -15.49 -8.04
C GLY A 623 -3.66 -16.39 -9.28
N LYS A 624 -3.56 -15.83 -10.49
CA LYS A 624 -3.39 -16.61 -11.75
C LYS A 624 -2.11 -17.43 -11.75
N TYR A 625 -1.11 -16.99 -10.98
CA TYR A 625 0.17 -17.70 -10.83
C TYR A 625 0.27 -18.44 -9.49
N GLY A 626 -0.84 -18.56 -8.74
CA GLY A 626 -0.92 -19.31 -7.49
C GLY A 626 -0.25 -18.61 -6.29
N VAL A 627 0.23 -17.38 -6.46
CA VAL A 627 0.74 -16.53 -5.39
C VAL A 627 -0.35 -15.58 -4.90
N THR A 628 -0.20 -14.97 -3.74
CA THR A 628 -1.21 -14.07 -3.19
C THR A 628 -0.59 -12.80 -2.63
N GLY A 629 -1.43 -11.80 -2.40
CA GLY A 629 -1.10 -10.66 -1.57
C GLY A 629 -1.53 -10.88 -0.12
N THR A 630 -0.81 -10.25 0.80
CA THR A 630 -1.17 -10.08 2.21
C THR A 630 -1.78 -8.70 2.35
N ILE A 631 -3.11 -8.60 2.37
CA ILE A 631 -3.79 -7.31 2.52
C ILE A 631 -3.49 -6.71 3.88
N LYS A 632 -3.15 -5.41 3.92
CA LYS A 632 -2.66 -4.72 5.11
C LYS A 632 -3.14 -3.27 5.19
N HIS A 633 -3.16 -2.66 6.38
CA HIS A 633 -2.94 -3.21 7.70
C HIS A 633 -4.31 -3.34 8.40
N PHE A 634 -4.67 -4.52 8.80
CA PHE A 634 -6.01 -4.85 9.32
C PHE A 634 -6.07 -4.67 10.84
N ALA A 635 -6.66 -3.54 11.31
CA ALA A 635 -7.22 -2.42 10.60
C ALA A 635 -6.86 -1.09 11.28
N GLY A 636 -7.19 0.03 10.60
CA GLY A 636 -7.15 1.34 11.25
C GLY A 636 -5.77 2.01 11.31
N ASN A 637 -4.81 1.64 10.42
CA ASN A 637 -3.53 2.36 10.31
C ASN A 637 -3.73 3.66 9.53
N ASN A 638 -4.27 4.69 10.21
CA ASN A 638 -4.64 5.97 9.61
C ASN A 638 -3.75 7.14 10.05
N GLN A 639 -2.67 6.87 10.77
CA GLN A 639 -1.56 7.78 11.06
C GLN A 639 -0.29 6.98 11.32
N GLU A 640 0.88 7.58 11.06
CA GLU A 640 2.19 6.97 11.30
C GLU A 640 2.78 7.38 12.65
N PHE A 641 2.54 8.63 13.08
CA PHE A 641 3.01 9.11 14.38
C PHE A 641 2.44 8.28 15.53
N LYS A 642 3.35 7.67 16.30
CA LYS A 642 2.99 6.78 17.43
C LYS A 642 2.07 5.60 17.05
N ARG A 643 2.14 5.12 15.81
CA ARG A 643 1.30 4.03 15.27
C ARG A 643 1.33 2.74 16.08
N HIS A 644 2.37 2.50 16.88
CA HIS A 644 2.49 1.33 17.76
C HIS A 644 1.63 1.41 19.04
N ASP A 645 1.25 2.63 19.47
CA ASP A 645 0.71 2.88 20.81
C ASP A 645 -0.54 3.76 20.81
N ALA A 646 -0.73 4.63 19.82
CA ALA A 646 -1.87 5.54 19.76
C ALA A 646 -3.17 4.76 19.56
N ASN A 647 -4.09 4.86 20.51
CA ASN A 647 -5.36 4.14 20.50
C ASN A 647 -6.38 4.80 19.55
N GLY A 648 -6.84 4.07 18.54
CA GLY A 648 -7.97 4.48 17.71
C GLY A 648 -9.29 4.26 18.45
N VAL A 649 -10.02 5.34 18.79
CA VAL A 649 -11.36 5.26 19.36
C VAL A 649 -12.39 5.48 18.27
N VAL A 650 -13.14 4.43 17.92
CA VAL A 650 -14.00 4.40 16.75
C VAL A 650 -15.26 3.59 17.01
N SER A 651 -16.41 4.01 16.46
CA SER A 651 -17.67 3.26 16.57
C SER A 651 -17.63 1.95 15.77
N GLU A 652 -18.39 0.97 16.20
CA GLU A 652 -18.56 -0.28 15.41
C GLU A 652 -19.16 0.03 14.03
N ARG A 653 -20.03 1.02 13.92
CA ARG A 653 -20.64 1.46 12.66
C ARG A 653 -19.56 1.97 11.69
N ALA A 654 -18.72 2.90 12.13
CA ALA A 654 -17.65 3.44 11.28
C ALA A 654 -16.63 2.36 10.88
N LEU A 655 -16.29 1.46 11.82
CA LEU A 655 -15.44 0.32 11.50
C LEU A 655 -16.05 -0.50 10.34
N ARG A 656 -17.33 -0.93 10.47
CA ARG A 656 -17.97 -1.82 9.49
C ARG A 656 -18.29 -1.14 8.16
N GLU A 657 -18.77 0.13 8.18
CA GLU A 657 -19.18 0.84 6.96
C GLU A 657 -18.00 1.43 6.17
N ILE A 658 -16.88 1.79 6.84
CA ILE A 658 -15.76 2.51 6.24
C ILE A 658 -14.45 1.72 6.35
N TYR A 659 -13.90 1.54 7.57
CA TYR A 659 -12.52 1.11 7.75
C TYR A 659 -12.29 -0.38 7.49
N LEU A 660 -13.30 -1.22 7.64
CA LEU A 660 -13.26 -2.66 7.35
C LEU A 660 -13.91 -3.04 6.02
N LYS A 661 -14.73 -2.15 5.44
CA LYS A 661 -15.53 -2.48 4.24
C LYS A 661 -14.67 -2.83 3.02
N GLY A 662 -13.58 -2.11 2.79
CA GLY A 662 -12.63 -2.44 1.73
C GLY A 662 -12.01 -3.82 1.91
N PHE A 663 -11.61 -4.16 3.14
CA PHE A 663 -11.09 -5.50 3.48
C PHE A 663 -12.14 -6.60 3.27
N GLU A 664 -13.41 -6.35 3.62
CA GLU A 664 -14.50 -7.29 3.35
C GLU A 664 -14.63 -7.60 1.86
N ILE A 665 -14.56 -6.56 1.00
CA ILE A 665 -14.58 -6.71 -0.46
C ILE A 665 -13.39 -7.53 -0.93
N ALA A 666 -12.18 -7.22 -0.47
CA ALA A 666 -10.97 -7.95 -0.83
C ALA A 666 -11.02 -9.43 -0.41
N VAL A 667 -11.60 -9.74 0.76
CA VAL A 667 -11.81 -11.12 1.22
C VAL A 667 -12.85 -11.85 0.37
N LYS A 668 -14.01 -11.23 0.14
CA LYS A 668 -15.16 -11.90 -0.52
C LYS A 668 -15.05 -11.93 -2.04
N GLU A 669 -14.59 -10.84 -2.66
CA GLU A 669 -14.53 -10.69 -4.12
C GLU A 669 -13.10 -10.92 -4.68
N GLY A 670 -12.07 -10.55 -3.91
CA GLY A 670 -10.65 -10.75 -4.25
C GLY A 670 -10.08 -12.10 -3.81
N HIS A 671 -10.83 -12.84 -2.99
CA HIS A 671 -10.41 -14.11 -2.41
C HIS A 671 -9.09 -14.00 -1.63
N ALA A 672 -8.90 -12.89 -0.88
CA ALA A 672 -7.73 -12.69 -0.03
C ALA A 672 -7.47 -13.93 0.85
N TYR A 673 -6.20 -14.31 0.93
CA TYR A 673 -5.81 -15.55 1.58
C TYR A 673 -4.68 -15.38 2.60
N SER A 674 -4.15 -14.16 2.69
CA SER A 674 -3.21 -13.70 3.69
C SER A 674 -3.59 -12.29 4.13
N ILE A 675 -3.52 -12.01 5.42
CA ILE A 675 -3.85 -10.73 6.04
C ILE A 675 -2.78 -10.39 7.08
N MET A 676 -2.40 -9.10 7.16
CA MET A 676 -1.54 -8.58 8.20
C MET A 676 -2.35 -7.66 9.12
N SER A 677 -2.33 -7.93 10.44
CA SER A 677 -2.88 -7.00 11.44
C SER A 677 -2.02 -5.75 11.54
N THR A 678 -2.58 -4.65 12.06
CA THR A 678 -1.81 -3.42 12.24
C THR A 678 -1.03 -3.39 13.56
N TYR A 679 -0.15 -2.40 13.70
CA TYR A 679 0.62 -2.18 14.94
C TYR A 679 -0.22 -1.73 16.12
N GLY A 680 -1.15 -0.80 15.91
CA GLY A 680 -1.81 -0.04 16.96
C GLY A 680 -3.04 -0.72 17.57
N PRO A 681 -3.49 -0.21 18.72
CA PRO A 681 -4.75 -0.63 19.32
C PRO A 681 -5.96 0.06 18.68
N ILE A 682 -7.08 -0.65 18.67
CA ILE A 682 -8.42 -0.12 18.40
C ILE A 682 -9.29 -0.39 19.62
N ASN A 683 -9.92 0.68 20.13
CA ASN A 683 -10.79 0.62 21.30
C ASN A 683 -10.14 -0.07 22.52
N GLY A 684 -8.81 0.16 22.71
CA GLY A 684 -8.04 -0.31 23.86
C GLY A 684 -7.41 -1.70 23.71
N ILE A 685 -7.59 -2.37 22.57
CA ILE A 685 -7.01 -3.70 22.32
C ILE A 685 -6.14 -3.64 21.08
N TRP A 686 -4.86 -4.05 21.21
CA TRP A 686 -3.96 -4.16 20.06
C TRP A 686 -4.52 -5.15 19.04
N THR A 687 -4.57 -4.72 17.79
CA THR A 687 -5.23 -5.49 16.71
C THR A 687 -4.68 -6.89 16.55
N ALA A 688 -3.38 -7.10 16.80
CA ALA A 688 -2.75 -8.42 16.76
C ALA A 688 -3.33 -9.41 17.80
N GLY A 689 -3.92 -8.93 18.90
CA GLY A 689 -4.58 -9.73 19.92
C GLY A 689 -6.10 -9.59 19.97
N SER A 690 -6.71 -8.87 19.02
CA SER A 690 -8.11 -8.53 19.04
C SER A 690 -9.03 -9.67 18.58
N TYR A 691 -9.67 -10.35 19.55
CA TYR A 691 -10.58 -11.47 19.27
C TYR A 691 -11.79 -11.05 18.41
N ASP A 692 -12.40 -9.92 18.72
CA ASP A 692 -13.55 -9.43 17.96
C ASP A 692 -13.19 -9.09 16.50
N LEU A 693 -12.03 -8.47 16.26
CA LEU A 693 -11.57 -8.16 14.92
C LEU A 693 -11.26 -9.43 14.11
N LEU A 694 -10.45 -10.32 14.67
CA LEU A 694 -9.84 -11.43 13.93
C LEU A 694 -10.70 -12.70 13.96
N THR A 695 -11.44 -12.95 15.03
CA THR A 695 -12.33 -14.12 15.13
C THR A 695 -13.77 -13.77 14.80
N THR A 696 -14.37 -12.80 15.50
CA THR A 696 -15.79 -12.49 15.32
C THR A 696 -16.06 -11.90 13.93
N ILE A 697 -15.39 -10.81 13.55
CA ILE A 697 -15.62 -10.16 12.26
C ILE A 697 -15.00 -10.95 11.11
N LEU A 698 -13.68 -11.13 11.14
CA LEU A 698 -12.97 -11.68 9.99
C LEU A 698 -13.37 -13.13 9.69
N ARG A 699 -13.37 -14.00 10.71
CA ARG A 699 -13.58 -15.43 10.46
C ARG A 699 -15.05 -15.84 10.52
N LYS A 700 -15.84 -15.36 11.50
CA LYS A 700 -17.25 -15.73 11.61
C LYS A 700 -18.13 -14.96 10.62
N ASP A 701 -18.06 -13.60 10.63
CA ASP A 701 -18.96 -12.80 9.81
C ASP A 701 -18.59 -12.89 8.32
N TRP A 702 -17.30 -12.93 7.97
CA TRP A 702 -16.85 -12.95 6.56
C TRP A 702 -16.48 -14.34 6.05
N GLY A 703 -16.29 -15.32 6.92
CA GLY A 703 -15.95 -16.71 6.54
C GLY A 703 -14.50 -16.87 6.09
N TYR A 704 -13.60 -16.00 6.50
CA TYR A 704 -12.18 -16.04 6.11
C TYR A 704 -11.48 -17.30 6.62
N GLN A 705 -10.70 -17.96 5.74
CA GLN A 705 -10.00 -19.22 6.02
C GLN A 705 -8.49 -19.17 5.80
N GLY A 706 -7.95 -18.01 5.42
CA GLY A 706 -6.52 -17.84 5.19
C GLY A 706 -5.72 -17.63 6.46
N VAL A 707 -4.43 -17.35 6.29
CA VAL A 707 -3.51 -17.03 7.38
C VAL A 707 -3.62 -15.56 7.77
N VAL A 708 -3.49 -15.27 9.06
CA VAL A 708 -3.31 -13.93 9.61
C VAL A 708 -1.93 -13.85 10.24
N MET A 709 -1.16 -12.85 9.89
CA MET A 709 0.14 -12.55 10.50
C MET A 709 0.09 -11.20 11.21
N THR A 710 0.97 -11.01 12.21
CA THR A 710 1.16 -9.68 12.81
C THR A 710 1.94 -8.77 11.86
N ASP A 711 1.87 -7.47 12.07
CA ASP A 711 2.92 -6.59 11.61
C ASP A 711 4.23 -6.87 12.38
N TRP A 712 5.38 -6.33 11.92
CA TRP A 712 6.71 -6.66 12.46
C TRP A 712 6.87 -6.16 13.89
N TRP A 713 7.12 -7.10 14.82
CA TRP A 713 7.26 -6.80 16.25
C TRP A 713 6.05 -6.10 16.87
N ALA A 714 4.85 -6.38 16.37
CA ALA A 714 3.63 -5.82 16.91
C ALA A 714 3.42 -6.21 18.38
N LYS A 715 2.72 -5.35 19.10
CA LYS A 715 2.33 -5.59 20.50
C LYS A 715 0.98 -6.30 20.56
N MET A 716 0.76 -7.01 21.63
CA MET A 716 -0.52 -7.61 22.06
C MET A 716 -0.77 -7.28 23.52
N ASN A 717 -2.03 -7.27 23.95
CA ASN A 717 -2.40 -7.08 25.36
C ASN A 717 -3.59 -7.95 25.78
N GLU A 718 -3.68 -8.23 27.07
CA GLU A 718 -4.96 -8.51 27.72
C GLU A 718 -5.72 -7.19 27.90
N GLU A 719 -7.05 -7.24 27.91
CA GLU A 719 -7.87 -6.04 28.04
C GLU A 719 -7.51 -5.28 29.33
N GLY A 720 -7.22 -3.97 29.17
CA GLY A 720 -6.82 -3.10 30.28
C GLY A 720 -5.34 -3.16 30.66
N GLU A 721 -4.54 -3.99 30.01
CA GLU A 721 -3.10 -4.08 30.21
C GLU A 721 -2.33 -3.31 29.14
N GLU A 722 -1.06 -3.03 29.39
CA GLU A 722 -0.16 -2.44 28.39
C GLU A 722 0.23 -3.47 27.30
N GLY A 723 0.51 -2.96 26.10
CA GLY A 723 0.94 -3.82 24.99
C GLY A 723 2.34 -4.39 25.18
N SER A 724 2.51 -5.67 24.89
CA SER A 724 3.77 -6.42 24.97
C SER A 724 4.03 -7.22 23.69
N GLN A 725 5.28 -7.24 23.23
CA GLN A 725 5.72 -8.04 22.08
C GLN A 725 5.87 -9.53 22.40
N SER A 726 6.04 -9.87 23.68
CA SER A 726 6.22 -11.26 24.15
C SER A 726 4.93 -11.92 24.67
N ASN A 727 3.84 -11.16 24.80
CA ASN A 727 2.56 -11.73 25.23
C ASN A 727 1.75 -12.27 24.03
N THR A 728 2.11 -13.43 23.53
CA THR A 728 1.46 -14.09 22.38
C THR A 728 0.13 -14.77 22.71
N ILE A 729 -0.26 -14.88 23.98
CA ILE A 729 -1.51 -15.52 24.41
C ILE A 729 -2.74 -14.87 23.74
N PRO A 730 -2.95 -13.54 23.78
CA PRO A 730 -4.07 -12.91 23.10
C PRO A 730 -4.06 -13.12 21.59
N MET A 731 -2.87 -13.12 20.97
CA MET A 731 -2.69 -13.37 19.53
C MET A 731 -3.21 -14.75 19.11
N VAL A 732 -2.75 -15.80 19.81
CA VAL A 732 -3.16 -17.18 19.54
C VAL A 732 -4.67 -17.36 19.75
N ARG A 733 -5.24 -16.78 20.82
CA ARG A 733 -6.68 -16.82 21.09
C ARG A 733 -7.50 -16.13 20.00
N ALA A 734 -7.03 -15.01 19.49
CA ALA A 734 -7.70 -14.22 18.46
C ALA A 734 -7.60 -14.82 17.06
N GLN A 735 -6.79 -15.87 16.84
CA GLN A 735 -6.48 -16.39 15.50
C GLN A 735 -5.68 -15.41 14.63
N ASN A 736 -4.78 -14.64 15.23
CA ASN A 736 -3.61 -14.15 14.53
C ASN A 736 -2.62 -15.31 14.53
N ASP A 737 -2.38 -15.88 13.36
CA ASP A 737 -1.79 -17.23 13.30
C ASP A 737 -0.27 -17.24 13.43
N VAL A 738 0.39 -16.14 13.00
CA VAL A 738 1.85 -16.06 12.96
C VAL A 738 2.34 -14.73 13.51
N TYR A 739 3.24 -14.78 14.51
CA TYR A 739 3.96 -13.60 14.99
C TYR A 739 5.12 -13.27 14.06
N MET A 740 5.19 -12.06 13.57
CA MET A 740 6.29 -11.52 12.75
C MET A 740 7.09 -10.50 13.58
N VAL A 741 8.39 -10.67 13.82
CA VAL A 741 9.23 -11.80 13.47
C VAL A 741 10.16 -12.14 14.64
N VAL A 742 10.63 -13.38 14.71
CA VAL A 742 11.66 -13.80 15.65
C VAL A 742 12.96 -14.13 14.89
N SER A 743 14.10 -14.12 15.58
CA SER A 743 15.38 -14.49 14.95
C SER A 743 15.57 -15.99 14.86
N ASP A 744 14.99 -16.75 15.80
CA ASP A 744 15.03 -18.22 15.81
C ASP A 744 13.79 -18.77 16.54
N SER A 745 12.94 -19.46 15.80
CA SER A 745 11.70 -20.04 16.30
C SER A 745 11.93 -21.17 17.30
N ALA A 746 12.93 -22.03 17.03
CA ALA A 746 13.22 -23.23 17.84
C ALA A 746 13.64 -22.87 19.27
N SER A 747 14.48 -21.84 19.43
CA SER A 747 14.97 -21.41 20.74
C SER A 747 14.05 -20.41 21.45
N ASN A 748 12.88 -20.08 20.87
CA ASN A 748 12.01 -19.01 21.36
C ASN A 748 12.79 -17.71 21.63
N SER A 749 13.49 -17.20 20.62
CA SER A 749 14.40 -16.05 20.76
C SER A 749 13.71 -14.75 21.18
N ALA A 750 12.38 -14.65 21.03
CA ALA A 750 11.57 -13.53 21.50
C ALA A 750 11.10 -13.68 22.96
N ASN A 751 11.36 -14.81 23.60
CA ASN A 751 10.89 -15.15 24.95
C ASN A 751 9.36 -14.99 25.08
N ASP A 752 8.61 -15.45 24.08
CA ASP A 752 7.15 -15.41 24.14
C ASP A 752 6.59 -16.38 25.20
N ASN A 753 5.37 -16.09 25.67
CA ASN A 753 4.71 -16.80 26.75
C ASN A 753 3.74 -17.90 26.27
N THR A 754 3.82 -18.37 25.02
CA THR A 754 2.92 -19.39 24.47
C THR A 754 2.91 -20.68 25.29
N MET A 755 4.10 -21.21 25.57
CA MET A 755 4.22 -22.46 26.37
C MET A 755 3.80 -22.27 27.83
N GLU A 756 4.09 -21.11 28.42
CA GLU A 756 3.59 -20.75 29.76
C GLU A 756 2.06 -20.73 29.80
N GLY A 757 1.44 -20.10 28.79
CA GLY A 757 -0.03 -20.05 28.64
C GLY A 757 -0.70 -21.41 28.51
N LEU A 758 -0.04 -22.38 27.87
CA LEU A 758 -0.48 -23.79 27.86
C LEU A 758 -0.36 -24.45 29.24
N ALA A 759 0.78 -24.24 29.92
CA ALA A 759 1.05 -24.86 31.22
C ALA A 759 0.10 -24.37 32.33
N ASP A 760 -0.26 -23.08 32.33
CA ASP A 760 -1.14 -22.49 33.34
C ASP A 760 -2.63 -22.43 32.93
N GLY A 761 -2.94 -22.88 31.71
CA GLY A 761 -4.30 -22.99 31.20
C GLY A 761 -4.90 -21.70 30.63
N ARG A 762 -4.12 -20.61 30.47
CA ARG A 762 -4.55 -19.41 29.71
C ARG A 762 -4.74 -19.70 28.23
N LEU A 763 -4.00 -20.67 27.67
CA LEU A 763 -4.22 -21.23 26.34
C LEU A 763 -4.63 -22.69 26.42
N THR A 764 -5.29 -23.19 25.37
CA THR A 764 -5.51 -24.62 25.14
C THR A 764 -4.73 -25.08 23.91
N ARG A 765 -4.39 -26.39 23.89
CA ARG A 765 -3.86 -27.01 22.68
C ARG A 765 -4.78 -26.82 21.47
N GLY A 766 -6.14 -26.82 21.68
CA GLY A 766 -7.10 -26.58 20.62
C GLY A 766 -6.95 -25.21 19.93
N GLN A 767 -6.55 -24.20 20.66
CA GLN A 767 -6.29 -22.87 20.09
C GLN A 767 -5.05 -22.89 19.21
N LEU A 768 -3.95 -23.54 19.63
CA LEU A 768 -2.75 -23.71 18.79
C LEU A 768 -3.02 -24.57 17.55
N VAL A 769 -3.75 -25.68 17.70
CA VAL A 769 -4.16 -26.54 16.57
C VAL A 769 -4.98 -25.75 15.55
N ARG A 770 -5.87 -24.87 16.00
CA ARG A 770 -6.68 -24.01 15.14
C ARG A 770 -5.80 -23.05 14.30
N ASN A 771 -4.81 -22.41 14.92
CA ASN A 771 -3.84 -21.56 14.22
C ASN A 771 -2.97 -22.37 13.26
N ALA A 772 -2.47 -23.52 13.70
CA ALA A 772 -1.70 -24.45 12.86
C ALA A 772 -2.50 -24.92 11.63
N LYS A 773 -3.81 -25.11 11.78
CA LYS A 773 -4.72 -25.44 10.67
C LYS A 773 -4.76 -24.32 9.63
N ASN A 774 -4.88 -23.06 10.04
CA ASN A 774 -4.88 -21.91 9.14
C ASN A 774 -3.56 -21.77 8.39
N ILE A 775 -2.43 -21.95 9.09
CA ILE A 775 -1.10 -21.94 8.49
C ILE A 775 -0.94 -23.07 7.47
N CYS A 776 -1.29 -24.31 7.83
CA CYS A 776 -1.21 -25.44 6.91
C CYS A 776 -2.12 -25.29 5.68
N HIS A 777 -3.31 -24.71 5.84
CA HIS A 777 -4.18 -24.40 4.70
C HIS A 777 -3.52 -23.43 3.72
N PHE A 778 -2.83 -22.38 4.20
CA PHE A 778 -2.06 -21.48 3.37
C PHE A 778 -0.94 -22.22 2.64
N LEU A 779 -0.11 -23.01 3.38
CA LEU A 779 1.02 -23.73 2.81
C LEU A 779 0.60 -24.71 1.71
N MET A 780 -0.50 -25.47 1.94
CA MET A 780 -1.02 -26.44 0.96
C MET A 780 -1.57 -25.78 -0.33
N ARG A 781 -2.05 -24.52 -0.26
CA ARG A 781 -2.54 -23.77 -1.43
C ARG A 781 -1.42 -23.05 -2.16
N SER A 782 -0.34 -22.70 -1.46
CA SER A 782 0.78 -21.95 -2.01
C SER A 782 1.67 -22.82 -2.91
N PRO A 783 2.38 -22.21 -3.87
CA PRO A 783 3.36 -22.91 -4.71
C PRO A 783 4.44 -23.66 -3.90
N VAL A 784 4.73 -23.18 -2.69
CA VAL A 784 5.76 -23.77 -1.82
C VAL A 784 5.56 -25.26 -1.56
N MET A 785 4.32 -25.70 -1.41
CA MET A 785 4.05 -27.13 -1.16
C MET A 785 4.46 -28.02 -2.33
N ASN A 786 4.15 -27.60 -3.55
CA ASN A 786 4.53 -28.32 -4.76
C ASN A 786 6.05 -28.31 -4.98
N ARG A 787 6.71 -27.17 -4.73
CA ARG A 787 8.18 -27.07 -4.77
C ARG A 787 8.83 -28.02 -3.76
N PHE A 788 8.36 -27.98 -2.51
CA PHE A 788 8.89 -28.79 -1.42
C PHE A 788 8.76 -30.30 -1.67
N CYS A 789 7.67 -30.73 -2.33
CA CYS A 789 7.39 -32.14 -2.65
C CYS A 789 7.96 -32.58 -4.01
N ASP A 790 8.74 -31.75 -4.71
CA ASP A 790 9.23 -31.99 -6.07
C ASP A 790 8.12 -32.37 -7.09
N ARG A 791 6.91 -31.84 -6.87
CA ARG A 791 5.74 -32.11 -7.74
C ARG A 791 5.63 -31.16 -8.92
N GLU A 792 6.13 -29.96 -8.76
CA GLU A 792 6.10 -28.93 -9.79
C GLU A 792 7.39 -28.11 -9.74
N PHE A 793 8.00 -27.93 -10.91
CA PHE A 793 9.13 -27.05 -11.09
C PHE A 793 8.71 -25.84 -11.90
N ASP A 794 9.10 -24.66 -11.45
CA ASP A 794 8.87 -23.43 -12.15
C ASP A 794 9.97 -23.20 -13.17
N VAL A 795 9.57 -22.96 -14.42
CA VAL A 795 10.46 -22.58 -15.51
C VAL A 795 9.99 -21.23 -16.02
N CYS A 796 10.69 -20.18 -15.61
CA CYS A 796 10.47 -18.82 -16.10
C CYS A 796 11.42 -18.54 -17.26
N GLU A 797 10.87 -18.26 -18.43
CA GLU A 797 11.62 -17.69 -19.54
C GLU A 797 11.58 -16.16 -19.44
N GLU A 798 12.74 -15.54 -19.22
CA GLU A 798 12.86 -14.09 -19.12
C GLU A 798 13.26 -13.49 -20.46
N ILE A 799 12.43 -12.55 -20.95
CA ILE A 799 12.68 -11.81 -22.19
C ILE A 799 12.91 -10.34 -21.85
N ASN A 800 13.93 -9.73 -22.48
CA ASN A 800 14.24 -8.30 -22.36
C ASN A 800 14.51 -7.83 -20.92
N ASN A 801 15.10 -8.68 -20.09
CA ASN A 801 15.35 -8.35 -18.67
C ASN A 801 16.41 -7.24 -18.53
N PRO A 802 16.07 -6.01 -18.06
CA PRO A 802 17.01 -4.89 -17.92
C PRO A 802 17.98 -5.06 -16.74
N ALA A 803 17.74 -6.01 -15.83
CA ALA A 803 18.55 -6.20 -14.64
C ALA A 803 19.95 -6.76 -14.94
N LYS A 804 20.18 -7.37 -16.09
CA LYS A 804 21.47 -8.04 -16.40
C LYS A 804 22.68 -7.10 -16.33
N ASP A 805 22.50 -5.82 -16.62
CA ASP A 805 23.58 -4.82 -16.63
C ASP A 805 23.70 -4.03 -15.31
N ALA A 806 22.70 -4.10 -14.43
CA ALA A 806 22.63 -3.28 -13.22
C ALA A 806 23.36 -3.87 -11.99
N MET A 807 23.88 -5.11 -12.07
CA MET A 807 24.48 -5.83 -10.93
C MET A 807 25.96 -5.49 -10.67
N ALA A 808 26.62 -4.72 -11.52
CA ALA A 808 28.03 -4.36 -11.34
C ALA A 808 28.23 -3.33 -10.21
N GLY A 809 29.03 -3.68 -9.18
CA GLY A 809 29.39 -2.75 -8.11
C GLY A 809 30.57 -1.85 -8.48
N ASN A 810 30.65 -0.68 -7.85
CA ASN A 810 31.81 0.20 -7.97
C ASN A 810 33.01 -0.38 -7.24
N LEU A 811 34.15 -0.59 -7.93
CA LEU A 811 35.38 -1.09 -7.31
C LEU A 811 35.95 -0.02 -6.38
N ILE A 812 36.04 -0.30 -5.09
CA ILE A 812 36.56 0.62 -4.07
C ILE A 812 37.96 0.27 -3.58
N ALA A 813 38.35 -1.01 -3.58
CA ALA A 813 39.67 -1.48 -3.18
C ALA A 813 40.07 -2.80 -3.84
N SER A 814 41.40 -3.02 -3.96
CA SER A 814 41.99 -4.31 -4.33
C SER A 814 42.94 -4.75 -3.22
N GLN A 815 42.79 -5.98 -2.69
CA GLN A 815 43.55 -6.46 -1.55
C GLN A 815 43.88 -7.94 -1.66
N LYS A 816 45.01 -8.33 -1.06
CA LYS A 816 45.34 -9.75 -0.84
C LYS A 816 44.66 -10.25 0.42
N VAL A 817 44.03 -11.41 0.33
CA VAL A 817 43.35 -12.09 1.48
C VAL A 817 44.24 -13.22 1.97
N GLU A 818 44.71 -13.10 3.21
CA GLU A 818 45.49 -14.12 3.93
C GLU A 818 44.56 -14.80 4.97
N LYS A 819 45.21 -15.43 5.97
CA LYS A 819 44.48 -16.15 7.01
C LYS A 819 43.56 -15.25 7.84
N GLU A 820 43.97 -13.98 8.01
CA GLU A 820 43.17 -12.94 8.66
C GLU A 820 43.44 -11.65 7.90
N THR A 821 42.39 -10.97 7.42
CA THR A 821 42.53 -9.77 6.58
C THR A 821 41.47 -8.75 6.91
N LYS A 822 41.90 -7.55 7.27
CA LYS A 822 40.99 -6.40 7.44
C LYS A 822 40.74 -5.72 6.09
N LEU A 823 39.49 -5.51 5.71
CA LEU A 823 39.13 -4.79 4.48
C LEU A 823 39.37 -3.28 4.61
N ASP A 824 39.80 -2.66 3.50
CA ASP A 824 39.95 -1.20 3.41
C ASP A 824 38.57 -0.55 3.29
N LEU A 825 38.20 0.26 4.27
CA LEU A 825 36.95 0.98 4.33
C LEU A 825 37.08 2.46 3.89
N THR A 826 38.24 2.92 3.45
CA THR A 826 38.54 4.35 3.20
C THR A 826 37.58 4.98 2.18
N LYS A 827 37.12 4.20 1.19
CA LYS A 827 36.19 4.63 0.14
C LYS A 827 34.80 4.00 0.27
N LEU A 828 34.54 3.30 1.38
CA LEU A 828 33.26 2.65 1.59
C LEU A 828 32.19 3.70 1.88
N SER A 829 31.16 3.73 1.05
CA SER A 829 29.89 4.41 1.35
C SER A 829 28.86 3.35 1.77
N THR A 830 28.16 3.62 2.85
CA THR A 830 27.09 2.77 3.38
C THR A 830 25.70 3.36 3.11
N GLN A 831 25.62 4.26 2.12
CA GLN A 831 24.35 4.84 1.70
C GLN A 831 23.50 3.81 0.97
N LYS A 832 22.21 3.98 1.08
CA LYS A 832 21.19 3.15 0.43
C LYS A 832 21.46 2.96 -1.06
N GLY A 833 21.37 1.72 -1.53
CA GLY A 833 21.55 1.34 -2.93
C GLY A 833 23.02 1.22 -3.37
N VAL A 834 23.97 1.55 -2.50
CA VAL A 834 25.41 1.45 -2.84
C VAL A 834 25.83 -0.02 -2.97
N ARG A 835 26.53 -0.31 -4.07
CA ARG A 835 27.25 -1.57 -4.32
C ARG A 835 28.76 -1.30 -4.25
N ALA A 836 29.37 -1.68 -3.14
CA ALA A 836 30.80 -1.52 -2.89
C ALA A 836 31.56 -2.77 -3.28
N GLY A 837 32.39 -2.70 -4.34
CA GLY A 837 33.14 -3.83 -4.88
C GLY A 837 34.58 -3.88 -4.35
N TYR A 838 35.05 -5.05 -3.96
CA TYR A 838 36.43 -5.38 -3.63
C TYR A 838 36.98 -6.42 -4.60
N LEU A 839 38.16 -6.20 -5.15
CA LEU A 839 38.88 -7.24 -5.87
C LEU A 839 39.88 -7.89 -4.91
N LEU A 840 39.63 -9.16 -4.59
CA LEU A 840 40.39 -9.88 -3.56
C LEU A 840 41.23 -11.00 -4.19
N ASP A 841 42.55 -10.94 -3.96
CA ASP A 841 43.46 -12.08 -4.27
C ASP A 841 43.49 -13.04 -3.06
N VAL A 842 42.65 -14.07 -3.14
CA VAL A 842 42.40 -15.02 -2.06
C VAL A 842 43.45 -16.12 -2.08
N SER A 843 44.28 -16.17 -1.03
CA SER A 843 45.39 -17.13 -0.93
C SER A 843 44.96 -18.60 -0.90
N LYS A 844 43.78 -18.87 -0.37
CA LYS A 844 43.23 -20.23 -0.27
C LYS A 844 41.72 -20.24 -0.38
N ALA A 845 41.16 -21.06 -1.29
CA ALA A 845 39.73 -21.29 -1.39
C ALA A 845 39.20 -21.96 -0.10
N GLY A 846 37.95 -21.71 0.24
CA GLY A 846 37.27 -22.28 1.42
C GLY A 846 36.33 -21.30 2.10
N SER A 847 35.90 -21.65 3.31
CA SER A 847 35.02 -20.84 4.15
C SER A 847 35.81 -19.78 4.92
N TYR A 848 35.23 -18.62 5.05
CA TYR A 848 35.74 -17.50 5.81
C TYR A 848 34.64 -16.92 6.69
N GLN A 849 34.98 -16.58 7.94
CA GLN A 849 34.13 -15.72 8.76
C GLN A 849 34.35 -14.27 8.35
N MET A 850 33.29 -13.61 7.91
CA MET A 850 33.28 -12.16 7.68
C MET A 850 32.68 -11.48 8.89
N ILE A 851 33.50 -10.77 9.65
CA ILE A 851 33.14 -10.17 10.94
C ILE A 851 32.95 -8.67 10.73
N PHE A 852 31.74 -8.19 10.94
CA PHE A 852 31.41 -6.78 10.91
C PHE A 852 31.45 -6.18 12.33
N LYS A 853 32.17 -5.07 12.50
CA LYS A 853 31.98 -4.15 13.63
C LYS A 853 31.31 -2.90 13.12
N MET A 854 30.16 -2.59 13.68
CA MET A 854 29.35 -1.49 13.21
C MET A 854 28.58 -0.84 14.37
N HIS A 855 28.09 0.39 14.10
CA HIS A 855 27.13 1.05 14.96
C HIS A 855 26.08 1.79 14.11
N SER A 856 24.94 2.11 14.76
CA SER A 856 23.86 2.86 14.13
C SER A 856 23.13 3.71 15.16
N GLY A 857 22.84 4.95 14.81
CA GLY A 857 21.98 5.85 15.61
C GLY A 857 20.49 5.70 15.34
N GLU A 858 20.10 4.78 14.44
CA GLU A 858 18.72 4.52 14.10
C GLU A 858 17.92 3.91 15.27
N ASN A 859 16.59 3.88 15.14
CA ASN A 859 15.75 3.28 16.14
C ASN A 859 16.00 1.75 16.23
N PRO A 860 15.71 1.10 17.37
CA PRO A 860 15.96 -0.35 17.54
C PRO A 860 15.20 -1.24 16.56
N PHE A 861 14.15 -0.75 15.89
CA PHE A 861 13.36 -1.50 14.90
C PHE A 861 13.80 -1.23 13.45
N ALA A 862 14.72 -0.29 13.22
CA ALA A 862 15.27 -0.04 11.88
C ALA A 862 15.83 -1.33 11.28
N GLN A 863 15.62 -1.50 9.98
CA GLN A 863 16.05 -2.67 9.22
C GLN A 863 17.13 -2.23 8.23
N LEU A 864 18.38 -2.56 8.54
CA LEU A 864 19.55 -2.08 7.82
C LEU A 864 20.27 -3.28 7.17
N PRO A 865 19.74 -3.80 6.03
CA PRO A 865 20.28 -5.01 5.40
C PRO A 865 21.58 -4.72 4.66
N VAL A 866 22.55 -5.62 4.81
CA VAL A 866 23.81 -5.66 4.07
C VAL A 866 23.95 -7.02 3.41
N SER A 867 23.96 -7.05 2.08
CA SER A 867 24.09 -8.28 1.28
C SER A 867 25.53 -8.45 0.82
N ILE A 868 25.98 -9.70 0.83
CA ILE A 868 27.37 -10.08 0.51
C ILE A 868 27.34 -10.99 -0.71
N PHE A 869 27.97 -10.55 -1.78
CA PHE A 869 28.12 -11.32 -3.02
C PHE A 869 29.56 -11.70 -3.22
N VAL A 870 29.80 -12.93 -3.64
CA VAL A 870 31.10 -13.41 -4.10
C VAL A 870 30.96 -13.83 -5.56
N ASN A 871 31.76 -13.22 -6.44
CA ASN A 871 31.73 -13.46 -7.89
C ASN A 871 30.29 -13.34 -8.49
N GLY A 872 29.55 -12.31 -8.01
CA GLY A 872 28.16 -12.08 -8.43
C GLY A 872 27.11 -13.01 -7.83
N VAL A 873 27.50 -13.98 -7.02
CA VAL A 873 26.59 -14.91 -6.35
C VAL A 873 26.34 -14.44 -4.92
N LEU A 874 25.08 -14.23 -4.57
CA LEU A 874 24.67 -13.89 -3.21
C LEU A 874 25.09 -15.02 -2.25
N GLN A 875 25.89 -14.68 -1.25
CA GLN A 875 26.27 -15.61 -0.17
C GLN A 875 25.30 -15.51 1.00
N GLN A 876 25.05 -14.29 1.45
CA GLN A 876 24.18 -14.03 2.59
C GLN A 876 23.74 -12.57 2.61
N THR A 877 22.57 -12.31 3.19
CA THR A 877 22.16 -10.98 3.64
C THR A 877 22.10 -10.97 5.16
N THR A 878 22.72 -9.99 5.80
CA THR A 878 22.63 -9.76 7.24
C THR A 878 21.94 -8.45 7.51
N THR A 879 20.93 -8.44 8.39
CA THR A 879 20.17 -7.24 8.73
C THR A 879 20.61 -6.75 10.10
N PHE A 880 21.04 -5.48 10.16
CA PHE A 880 21.36 -4.79 11.41
C PHE A 880 20.14 -3.99 11.87
N ASN A 881 20.13 -3.61 13.15
CA ASN A 881 19.15 -2.72 13.75
C ASN A 881 19.85 -1.51 14.34
N GLY A 882 19.12 -0.51 14.79
CA GLY A 882 19.67 0.59 15.57
C GLY A 882 20.36 0.08 16.85
N THR A 883 21.54 0.60 17.15
CA THR A 883 22.40 0.14 18.25
C THR A 883 22.56 1.15 19.37
N ASP A 884 21.80 2.25 19.34
CA ASP A 884 21.99 3.37 20.26
C ASP A 884 23.44 3.91 20.19
N ASN A 885 24.01 3.94 18.98
CA ASN A 885 25.41 4.28 18.71
C ASN A 885 26.45 3.39 19.44
N LYS A 886 26.07 2.22 19.94
CA LYS A 886 27.01 1.25 20.52
C LYS A 886 27.57 0.36 19.42
N ILE A 887 28.88 0.14 19.44
CA ILE A 887 29.52 -0.78 18.50
C ILE A 887 29.08 -2.20 18.84
N ILE A 888 28.54 -2.89 17.85
CA ILE A 888 28.24 -4.32 17.91
C ILE A 888 29.12 -5.10 16.94
N GLU A 889 29.27 -6.39 17.20
CA GLU A 889 29.98 -7.30 16.31
C GLU A 889 29.01 -8.38 15.80
N ARG A 890 29.09 -8.66 14.48
CA ARG A 890 28.33 -9.74 13.85
C ARG A 890 29.22 -10.48 12.86
N ALA A 891 29.27 -11.81 12.97
CA ALA A 891 29.97 -12.68 12.05
C ALA A 891 28.98 -13.37 11.10
N VAL A 892 29.39 -13.52 9.85
CA VAL A 892 28.69 -14.30 8.81
C VAL A 892 29.69 -15.16 8.06
N THR A 893 29.29 -16.36 7.65
CA THR A 893 30.16 -17.25 6.86
C THR A 893 29.95 -16.97 5.37
N ILE A 894 31.06 -16.79 4.65
CA ILE A 894 31.10 -16.70 3.20
C ILE A 894 32.07 -17.72 2.63
N SER A 895 31.96 -18.06 1.35
CA SER A 895 32.83 -19.03 0.70
C SER A 895 33.44 -18.47 -0.57
N PHE A 896 34.77 -18.63 -0.68
CA PHE A 896 35.47 -18.45 -1.96
C PHE A 896 35.69 -19.84 -2.57
N THR A 897 35.13 -20.08 -3.74
CA THR A 897 35.20 -21.37 -4.44
C THR A 897 36.55 -21.61 -5.08
N GLU A 898 37.31 -20.53 -5.35
CA GLU A 898 38.61 -20.58 -6.01
C GLU A 898 39.62 -19.72 -5.26
N SER A 899 40.90 -20.09 -5.29
CA SER A 899 42.02 -19.23 -4.89
C SER A 899 42.38 -18.27 -6.05
N GLY A 900 43.02 -17.16 -5.72
CA GLY A 900 43.36 -16.11 -6.67
C GLY A 900 42.32 -14.99 -6.67
N GLU A 901 42.09 -14.38 -7.82
CA GLU A 901 41.22 -13.22 -7.96
C GLU A 901 39.72 -13.58 -7.78
N ASN A 902 39.10 -12.94 -6.80
CA ASN A 902 37.68 -13.05 -6.52
C ASN A 902 37.08 -11.65 -6.35
N GLN A 903 35.88 -11.44 -6.78
CA GLN A 903 35.12 -10.22 -6.56
C GLN A 903 34.22 -10.37 -5.33
N LEU A 904 34.41 -9.54 -4.31
CA LEU A 904 33.49 -9.40 -3.18
C LEU A 904 32.68 -8.10 -3.36
N THR A 905 31.36 -8.17 -3.30
CA THR A 905 30.49 -7.00 -3.37
C THR A 905 29.61 -6.91 -2.14
N LEU A 906 29.58 -5.73 -1.50
CA LEU A 906 28.65 -5.40 -0.43
C LEU A 906 27.57 -4.49 -0.98
N PHE A 907 26.31 -4.87 -0.80
CA PHE A 907 25.16 -4.05 -1.14
C PHE A 907 24.48 -3.56 0.14
N PHE A 908 24.25 -2.24 0.23
CA PHE A 908 23.55 -1.60 1.35
C PHE A 908 22.10 -1.31 0.95
N GLY A 909 21.16 -2.08 1.50
CA GLY A 909 19.74 -1.91 1.20
C GLY A 909 19.13 -0.67 1.84
N GLU A 910 19.73 -0.19 2.95
CA GLU A 910 19.37 1.04 3.66
C GLU A 910 20.57 1.81 4.16
N SER A 911 20.39 3.14 4.29
CA SER A 911 21.33 4.02 4.99
C SER A 911 21.27 3.81 6.52
N GLY A 912 22.21 4.43 7.26
CA GLY A 912 22.21 4.41 8.73
C GLY A 912 23.17 3.42 9.38
N VAL A 913 23.75 2.47 8.62
CA VAL A 913 24.86 1.62 9.08
C VAL A 913 26.17 2.39 8.99
N ARG A 914 26.94 2.42 10.08
CA ARG A 914 28.32 2.93 10.10
C ARG A 914 29.26 1.77 10.36
N MET A 915 30.11 1.44 9.38
CA MET A 915 31.06 0.34 9.45
C MET A 915 32.37 0.81 10.08
N ASP A 916 32.73 0.24 11.24
CA ASP A 916 33.98 0.53 11.94
C ASP A 916 35.11 -0.40 11.48
N GLU A 917 34.77 -1.68 11.23
CA GLU A 917 35.72 -2.68 10.77
C GLU A 917 35.00 -3.82 10.03
N ILE A 918 35.64 -4.37 9.00
CA ILE A 918 35.26 -5.62 8.37
C ILE A 918 36.49 -6.51 8.32
N LEU A 919 36.43 -7.69 8.96
CA LEU A 919 37.52 -8.63 9.06
C LEU A 919 37.13 -9.95 8.38
N LEU A 920 37.98 -10.46 7.50
CA LEU A 920 37.88 -11.80 6.93
C LEU A 920 38.84 -12.74 7.69
N VAL A 921 38.30 -13.82 8.23
CA VAL A 921 39.09 -14.85 8.97
C VAL A 921 38.83 -16.20 8.30
N GLN A 922 39.90 -16.83 7.82
CA GLN A 922 39.80 -18.17 7.22
C GLN A 922 39.43 -19.22 8.29
N GLU A 923 38.42 -20.06 8.05
CA GLU A 923 38.04 -21.18 8.89
C GLU A 923 39.01 -22.38 8.81
#